data_ee151783f7731d8c523e80f208b0c9c9
#
_entry.id   ee151783f7731d8c523e80f208b0c9c9
#
_cell.length_a   1.000
_cell.length_b   1.000
_cell.length_c   1.000
_cell.angle_alpha   90.00
_cell.angle_beta   90.00
_cell.angle_gamma   90.00
#
_symmetry.space_group_name_H-M   'P 1'
#
loop_
_entity.id
_entity.type
_entity.pdbx_description
1 polymer ?
#
loop_
_entity_poly.entity_id
_entity_poly.type
_entity_poly.pdbx_seq_one_letter_code
_entity_poly.pdbx_strand_id
1 'polypeptide(L)'
;MSPDTTFAPDYRPTVAIFSEPGGLSVSLVEKLLANFCKVVLVADDIKGWEEATAHISQKNFLEIVTLPEVSPEYIVFIDLDLAKKTSDYEKLIRLYSKSAAKVLVVLPYSFNIRDLVRVEVVQETLKEAGDDFGTIYLGDLVGPRLREDESDLVRALTEGLTKNAFPLLEGNYYPLNIADAGREIAKSLFSFGPYGDSLAIIGEGVSGNHVFERARNILREIEPSQGAEKRKEAPAAKKLVRQLNFEQAIKETIEWLKTMPQKRQLVKEEKRVKKELQPSIISKKLVFRFLLFLFGVFLLPYVFLSLSVLSLVIASQFLGKAQIEAAGSAFSAGRVSADIASGQLSLYSKIPLAGQALVGSKNLSTLLKKGNSLGERGVATIKAGSLLFSKVLGEAVYDPYVLSQNLALDLDDLYQESGFLLTEIDAGGGVFANFIKGRSFYKALPGIREKVVQTKRIISEFPALTGGQKPTSYLILFQNNMELRPTGGFIGSFALASFDGGRLTKMQVSDVYAADGQLKGHVEPPGAIKNYLGEANWYLRDSNWDADFPTSASRAEWFLDKEIDESVDGVVGVDLEFAKNILKIVGPISLTDFNEVVDDKNLYEKTQGQVESDFFPGSYKKTSFLTAVSRQLLTRVAEAKEKELLPLTLAILESLETRHLQVFLHNKSAQVAISSLGFDGAVNQPSCLGNCYADWFGVVDANVGVNKANYFLERELAFSAYLSGQDLKGFLTVNLKNSANSALGEAGRYKTYLRVMLPMSASVNEALTTSGSFQEAQTPEIEEKSGRKEAGVFVEVGPGQTKEVTFSWQEEIGLDFEKEGEYRLYVRKQAGTLEDKIAVTLYLPQGIKIVSQPLSSLTQDGGYGYNTYLTRDLFSRISW
;
A
#
# COMPACT_ATOMS: atom_id res chain seq x y z
N MET A 1 -0.12 6.03 -20.27
CA MET A 1 -0.94 5.31 -19.28
C MET A 1 -0.77 3.82 -19.54
N SER A 2 0.19 3.17 -18.89
CA SER A 2 0.35 1.73 -19.01
C SER A 2 -0.69 1.04 -18.16
N PRO A 3 -1.34 -0.02 -18.65
CA PRO A 3 -2.21 -0.84 -17.83
C PRO A 3 -1.37 -1.82 -17.01
N ASP A 4 -1.82 -2.01 -15.78
CA ASP A 4 -1.57 -3.16 -14.92
C ASP A 4 -0.18 -3.39 -14.34
N THR A 5 0.16 -2.59 -13.33
CA THR A 5 0.92 -3.11 -12.19
C THR A 5 -0.07 -3.71 -11.20
N THR A 6 -0.57 -4.89 -11.44
CA THR A 6 -1.29 -5.67 -10.44
C THR A 6 -0.26 -6.40 -9.59
N PHE A 7 0.10 -5.80 -8.46
CA PHE A 7 0.58 -6.57 -7.31
C PHE A 7 -0.43 -7.67 -7.02
N ALA A 8 0.05 -8.80 -6.47
CA ALA A 8 -0.74 -10.00 -6.22
C ALA A 8 -2.17 -9.64 -5.81
N PRO A 9 -3.17 -9.90 -6.65
CA PRO A 9 -4.52 -9.39 -6.43
C PRO A 9 -5.23 -10.04 -5.24
N ASP A 10 -4.62 -10.99 -4.54
CA ASP A 10 -5.31 -11.86 -3.58
C ASP A 10 -4.69 -11.92 -2.18
N TYR A 11 -3.68 -11.09 -1.84
CA TYR A 11 -3.24 -11.06 -0.45
C TYR A 11 -4.31 -10.38 0.41
N ARG A 12 -4.92 -11.19 1.29
CA ARG A 12 -5.88 -10.73 2.30
C ARG A 12 -5.34 -11.08 3.68
N PRO A 13 -5.14 -10.10 4.55
CA PRO A 13 -4.75 -10.42 5.93
C PRO A 13 -5.76 -11.36 6.55
N THR A 14 -5.27 -12.43 7.19
CA THR A 14 -6.12 -13.40 7.85
C THR A 14 -6.37 -12.98 9.30
N VAL A 15 -7.63 -12.76 9.64
CA VAL A 15 -8.08 -12.37 10.98
C VAL A 15 -8.90 -13.48 11.61
N ALA A 16 -8.43 -14.04 12.71
CA ALA A 16 -9.20 -14.99 13.51
C ALA A 16 -10.01 -14.24 14.57
N ILE A 17 -11.31 -14.55 14.67
CA ILE A 17 -12.22 -13.98 15.67
C ILE A 17 -12.69 -15.09 16.61
N PHE A 18 -12.40 -14.93 17.88
CA PHE A 18 -12.90 -15.79 18.96
C PHE A 18 -14.07 -15.08 19.64
N SER A 19 -15.27 -15.49 19.30
CA SER A 19 -16.51 -14.92 19.87
C SER A 19 -17.68 -15.86 19.66
N GLU A 20 -18.73 -15.68 20.45
CA GLU A 20 -20.04 -16.23 20.13
C GLU A 20 -20.74 -15.39 19.05
N PRO A 21 -21.68 -15.98 18.26
CA PRO A 21 -22.45 -15.23 17.28
C PRO A 21 -23.31 -14.18 17.97
N GLY A 22 -22.99 -12.90 17.77
CA GLY A 22 -23.68 -11.77 18.39
C GLY A 22 -23.60 -10.52 17.51
N GLY A 23 -24.28 -9.46 17.96
CA GLY A 23 -24.38 -8.26 17.15
C GLY A 23 -23.03 -7.59 16.87
N LEU A 24 -22.15 -7.49 17.87
CA LEU A 24 -20.83 -6.89 17.72
C LEU A 24 -19.96 -7.76 16.82
N SER A 25 -19.90 -9.07 17.08
CA SER A 25 -19.03 -9.97 16.34
C SER A 25 -19.43 -10.07 14.88
N VAL A 26 -20.73 -10.10 14.56
CA VAL A 26 -21.24 -10.04 13.17
C VAL A 26 -20.89 -8.69 12.53
N SER A 27 -21.06 -7.58 13.22
CA SER A 27 -20.68 -6.26 12.73
C SER A 27 -19.17 -6.17 12.43
N LEU A 28 -18.34 -6.76 13.28
CA LEU A 28 -16.90 -6.83 13.06
C LEU A 28 -16.55 -7.68 11.85
N VAL A 29 -17.19 -8.85 11.67
CA VAL A 29 -17.02 -9.69 10.47
C VAL A 29 -17.36 -8.90 9.21
N GLU A 30 -18.51 -8.22 9.19
CA GLU A 30 -18.90 -7.37 8.06
C GLU A 30 -17.84 -6.31 7.76
N LYS A 31 -17.28 -5.66 8.79
CA LYS A 31 -16.25 -4.62 8.62
C LYS A 31 -14.92 -5.19 8.13
N LEU A 32 -14.49 -6.34 8.63
CA LEU A 32 -13.24 -6.98 8.19
C LEU A 32 -13.33 -7.51 6.76
N LEU A 33 -14.43 -8.16 6.40
CA LEU A 33 -14.68 -8.58 5.01
C LEU A 33 -14.74 -7.36 4.09
N ALA A 34 -15.37 -6.28 4.54
CA ALA A 34 -15.39 -5.00 3.86
C ALA A 34 -14.00 -4.39 3.67
N ASN A 35 -13.06 -4.70 4.54
CA ASN A 35 -11.68 -4.26 4.47
C ASN A 35 -10.75 -5.29 3.83
N PHE A 36 -11.27 -6.14 2.97
CA PHE A 36 -10.50 -7.13 2.20
C PHE A 36 -9.69 -8.11 3.06
N CYS A 37 -10.23 -8.48 4.23
CA CYS A 37 -9.63 -9.52 5.06
C CYS A 37 -10.20 -10.90 4.71
N LYS A 38 -9.43 -11.96 4.96
CA LYS A 38 -9.95 -13.29 5.17
C LYS A 38 -10.32 -13.41 6.65
N VAL A 39 -11.55 -13.77 6.95
CA VAL A 39 -12.04 -13.88 8.34
C VAL A 39 -12.23 -15.35 8.69
N VAL A 40 -11.64 -15.78 9.79
CA VAL A 40 -11.76 -17.12 10.35
C VAL A 40 -12.48 -17.03 11.70
N LEU A 41 -13.69 -17.51 11.75
CA LEU A 41 -14.47 -17.57 12.99
C LEU A 41 -14.14 -18.84 13.77
N VAL A 42 -13.61 -18.66 14.96
CA VAL A 42 -13.25 -19.78 15.84
C VAL A 42 -14.32 -19.90 16.93
N ALA A 43 -15.19 -20.91 16.80
CA ALA A 43 -16.33 -21.08 17.68
C ALA A 43 -16.75 -22.54 17.83
N ASP A 44 -17.35 -22.87 18.95
CA ASP A 44 -17.96 -24.18 19.17
C ASP A 44 -19.37 -24.28 18.56
N ASP A 45 -20.08 -23.13 18.43
CA ASP A 45 -21.42 -23.05 17.78
C ASP A 45 -21.32 -22.66 16.30
N ILE A 46 -20.98 -23.62 15.45
CA ILE A 46 -20.89 -23.42 13.99
C ILE A 46 -22.25 -23.04 13.40
N LYS A 47 -23.33 -23.68 13.85
CA LYS A 47 -24.68 -23.42 13.29
C LYS A 47 -25.16 -22.01 13.60
N GLY A 48 -24.95 -21.53 14.82
CA GLY A 48 -25.30 -20.17 15.21
C GLY A 48 -24.57 -19.15 14.35
N TRP A 49 -23.32 -19.40 14.01
CA TRP A 49 -22.56 -18.52 13.11
C TRP A 49 -23.03 -18.60 11.66
N GLU A 50 -23.37 -19.79 11.15
CA GLU A 50 -23.93 -19.94 9.79
C GLU A 50 -25.23 -19.15 9.64
N GLU A 51 -26.12 -19.20 10.64
CA GLU A 51 -27.35 -18.44 10.67
C GLU A 51 -27.11 -16.93 10.79
N ALA A 52 -26.22 -16.53 11.69
CA ALA A 52 -25.91 -15.11 11.94
C ALA A 52 -25.24 -14.43 10.73
N THR A 53 -24.47 -15.20 9.95
CA THR A 53 -23.75 -14.70 8.76
C THR A 53 -24.44 -15.04 7.42
N ALA A 54 -25.66 -15.61 7.45
CA ALA A 54 -26.38 -16.05 6.26
C ALA A 54 -26.58 -14.93 5.21
N HIS A 55 -26.70 -13.69 5.65
CA HIS A 55 -26.90 -12.50 4.82
C HIS A 55 -25.61 -11.97 4.18
N ILE A 56 -24.41 -12.45 4.57
CA ILE A 56 -23.12 -12.00 4.06
C ILE A 56 -22.89 -12.61 2.67
N SER A 57 -22.65 -11.78 1.67
CA SER A 57 -22.43 -12.20 0.29
C SER A 57 -21.00 -12.70 0.02
N GLN A 58 -20.02 -12.28 0.82
CA GLN A 58 -18.60 -12.58 0.63
C GLN A 58 -18.15 -13.88 1.34
N LYS A 59 -18.96 -14.94 1.25
CA LYS A 59 -18.73 -16.23 1.94
C LYS A 59 -17.40 -16.90 1.56
N ASN A 60 -16.85 -16.63 0.39
CA ASN A 60 -15.57 -17.21 -0.05
C ASN A 60 -14.37 -16.75 0.80
N PHE A 61 -14.52 -15.68 1.58
CA PHE A 61 -13.49 -15.15 2.46
C PHE A 61 -13.84 -15.27 3.94
N LEU A 62 -14.90 -16.02 4.24
CA LEU A 62 -15.36 -16.30 5.59
C LEU A 62 -15.29 -17.80 5.83
N GLU A 63 -14.55 -18.21 6.84
CA GLU A 63 -14.40 -19.60 7.28
C GLU A 63 -14.88 -19.74 8.73
N ILE A 64 -15.62 -20.80 9.04
CA ILE A 64 -16.10 -21.06 10.40
C ILE A 64 -15.54 -22.41 10.83
N VAL A 65 -14.73 -22.41 11.88
CA VAL A 65 -13.97 -23.60 12.34
C VAL A 65 -13.92 -23.68 13.86
N THR A 66 -13.68 -24.88 14.38
CA THR A 66 -13.40 -25.08 15.80
C THR A 66 -11.94 -24.80 16.15
N LEU A 67 -11.01 -25.01 15.20
CA LEU A 67 -9.59 -24.67 15.30
C LEU A 67 -9.07 -24.28 13.90
N PRO A 68 -8.37 -23.14 13.73
CA PRO A 68 -7.84 -22.76 12.43
C PRO A 68 -6.66 -23.65 12.00
N GLU A 69 -6.69 -24.11 10.76
CA GLU A 69 -5.57 -24.83 10.12
C GLU A 69 -4.47 -23.89 9.65
N VAL A 70 -4.85 -22.65 9.32
CA VAL A 70 -3.94 -21.59 8.83
C VAL A 70 -3.59 -20.65 9.98
N SER A 71 -2.31 -20.33 10.13
CA SER A 71 -1.85 -19.35 11.12
C SER A 71 -2.40 -17.96 10.78
N PRO A 72 -3.25 -17.35 11.62
CA PRO A 72 -3.74 -16.00 11.39
C PRO A 72 -2.64 -14.97 11.65
N GLU A 73 -2.71 -13.83 10.99
CA GLU A 73 -1.82 -12.68 11.23
C GLU A 73 -2.34 -11.80 12.37
N TYR A 74 -3.65 -11.82 12.56
CA TYR A 74 -4.33 -11.06 13.60
C TYR A 74 -5.36 -11.94 14.31
N ILE A 75 -5.51 -11.72 15.61
CA ILE A 75 -6.51 -12.41 16.43
C ILE A 75 -7.32 -11.36 17.18
N VAL A 76 -8.64 -11.49 17.14
CA VAL A 76 -9.56 -10.70 17.98
C VAL A 76 -10.31 -11.64 18.90
N PHE A 77 -10.15 -11.45 20.20
CA PHE A 77 -10.81 -12.21 21.24
C PHE A 77 -11.84 -11.31 21.95
N ILE A 78 -13.12 -11.66 21.86
CA ILE A 78 -14.23 -10.85 22.41
C ILE A 78 -14.82 -11.54 23.61
N ASP A 79 -14.79 -10.87 24.78
CA ASP A 79 -15.36 -11.33 26.05
C ASP A 79 -16.09 -10.17 26.77
N LEU A 80 -17.25 -9.79 26.26
CA LEU A 80 -18.02 -8.65 26.79
C LEU A 80 -18.82 -8.97 28.05
N ASP A 81 -19.23 -10.20 28.19
CA ASP A 81 -19.98 -10.68 29.38
C ASP A 81 -19.08 -11.29 30.47
N LEU A 82 -17.77 -11.28 30.22
CA LEU A 82 -16.76 -11.86 31.09
C LEU A 82 -17.03 -13.35 31.41
N ALA A 83 -17.68 -14.07 30.50
CA ALA A 83 -18.11 -15.45 30.67
C ALA A 83 -17.05 -16.48 30.24
N LYS A 84 -16.04 -16.07 29.45
CA LYS A 84 -14.99 -16.97 28.94
C LYS A 84 -14.16 -17.55 30.09
N LYS A 85 -13.83 -18.85 29.99
CA LYS A 85 -13.06 -19.57 31.01
C LYS A 85 -11.56 -19.29 30.85
N THR A 86 -10.79 -19.47 31.94
CA THR A 86 -9.31 -19.38 31.88
C THR A 86 -8.72 -20.29 30.78
N SER A 87 -9.32 -21.45 30.54
CA SER A 87 -8.94 -22.39 29.49
C SER A 87 -9.06 -21.79 28.07
N ASP A 88 -9.95 -20.83 27.84
CA ASP A 88 -10.14 -20.19 26.55
C ASP A 88 -9.01 -19.17 26.28
N TYR A 89 -8.59 -18.46 27.32
CA TYR A 89 -7.40 -17.61 27.27
C TYR A 89 -6.12 -18.41 27.06
N GLU A 90 -5.99 -19.59 27.70
CA GLU A 90 -4.86 -20.49 27.44
C GLU A 90 -4.84 -21.00 25.98
N LYS A 91 -6.00 -21.31 25.37
CA LYS A 91 -6.08 -21.66 23.96
C LYS A 91 -5.63 -20.49 23.07
N LEU A 92 -6.04 -19.27 23.41
CA LEU A 92 -5.62 -18.06 22.73
C LEU A 92 -4.09 -17.89 22.75
N ILE A 93 -3.47 -18.01 23.91
CA ILE A 93 -2.02 -17.89 24.10
C ILE A 93 -1.27 -18.99 23.32
N ARG A 94 -1.78 -20.22 23.35
CA ARG A 94 -1.20 -21.34 22.58
C ARG A 94 -1.27 -21.12 21.08
N LEU A 95 -2.35 -20.54 20.56
CA LEU A 95 -2.45 -20.21 19.15
C LEU A 95 -1.50 -19.06 18.78
N TYR A 96 -1.41 -18.05 19.61
CA TYR A 96 -0.49 -16.94 19.47
C TYR A 96 0.96 -17.44 19.40
N SER A 97 1.40 -18.29 20.31
CA SER A 97 2.77 -18.80 20.36
C SER A 97 3.18 -19.57 19.09
N LYS A 98 2.21 -20.08 18.31
CA LYS A 98 2.44 -20.77 17.04
C LYS A 98 2.44 -19.83 15.83
N SER A 99 1.68 -18.72 15.89
CA SER A 99 1.41 -17.87 14.73
C SER A 99 2.18 -16.55 14.73
N ALA A 100 2.72 -16.13 15.87
CA ALA A 100 3.25 -14.75 16.08
C ALA A 100 2.25 -13.66 15.64
N ALA A 101 0.95 -13.91 15.83
CA ALA A 101 -0.11 -13.00 15.43
C ALA A 101 -0.22 -11.81 16.39
N LYS A 102 -0.67 -10.66 15.92
CA LYS A 102 -1.08 -9.55 16.78
C LYS A 102 -2.45 -9.82 17.36
N VAL A 103 -2.61 -9.66 18.67
CA VAL A 103 -3.81 -10.05 19.41
C VAL A 103 -4.49 -8.83 20.03
N LEU A 104 -5.78 -8.67 19.78
CA LEU A 104 -6.64 -7.72 20.46
C LEU A 104 -7.65 -8.45 21.34
N VAL A 105 -7.67 -8.13 22.61
CA VAL A 105 -8.66 -8.61 23.58
C VAL A 105 -9.67 -7.50 23.84
N VAL A 106 -10.94 -7.79 23.60
CA VAL A 106 -12.04 -6.83 23.72
C VAL A 106 -12.84 -7.14 24.97
N LEU A 107 -12.87 -6.18 25.91
CA LEU A 107 -13.52 -6.27 27.21
C LEU A 107 -14.53 -5.14 27.41
N PRO A 108 -15.51 -5.26 28.33
CA PRO A 108 -16.42 -4.16 28.64
C PRO A 108 -15.68 -3.04 29.41
N TYR A 109 -15.98 -1.77 29.08
CA TYR A 109 -15.43 -0.61 29.80
C TYR A 109 -16.06 -0.45 31.19
N SER A 110 -17.30 -0.77 31.34
CA SER A 110 -18.10 -0.70 32.54
C SER A 110 -18.67 -2.08 32.87
N PHE A 111 -18.38 -2.60 34.02
CA PHE A 111 -18.76 -3.96 34.43
C PHE A 111 -19.22 -4.02 35.92
N ASN A 112 -19.86 -5.12 36.28
CA ASN A 112 -20.27 -5.33 37.66
C ASN A 112 -19.06 -5.46 38.59
N ILE A 113 -19.11 -4.88 39.77
CA ILE A 113 -18.03 -4.93 40.76
C ILE A 113 -17.62 -6.38 41.13
N ARG A 114 -18.52 -7.35 40.95
CA ARG A 114 -18.25 -8.78 41.18
C ARG A 114 -17.25 -9.37 40.15
N ASP A 115 -17.09 -8.74 39.01
CA ASP A 115 -16.23 -9.22 37.90
C ASP A 115 -14.84 -8.57 37.93
N LEU A 116 -14.58 -7.67 38.91
CA LEU A 116 -13.31 -6.96 39.01
C LEU A 116 -12.10 -7.90 39.04
N VAL A 117 -12.16 -8.96 39.87
CA VAL A 117 -11.07 -9.93 40.00
C VAL A 117 -10.79 -10.64 38.68
N ARG A 118 -11.81 -10.90 37.87
CA ARG A 118 -11.67 -11.52 36.56
C ARG A 118 -10.94 -10.60 35.56
N VAL A 119 -11.31 -9.32 35.55
CA VAL A 119 -10.66 -8.33 34.70
C VAL A 119 -9.19 -8.17 35.06
N GLU A 120 -8.87 -8.14 36.34
CA GLU A 120 -7.48 -8.06 36.84
C GLU A 120 -6.66 -9.29 36.45
N VAL A 121 -7.20 -10.51 36.59
CA VAL A 121 -6.53 -11.75 36.18
C VAL A 121 -6.28 -11.77 34.66
N VAL A 122 -7.24 -11.35 33.83
CA VAL A 122 -7.07 -11.25 32.38
C VAL A 122 -5.97 -10.25 32.02
N GLN A 123 -5.95 -9.10 32.69
CA GLN A 123 -4.92 -8.09 32.45
C GLN A 123 -3.51 -8.57 32.82
N GLU A 124 -3.35 -9.26 33.96
CA GLU A 124 -2.06 -9.84 34.34
C GLU A 124 -1.61 -10.90 33.34
N THR A 125 -2.50 -11.80 32.91
CA THR A 125 -2.20 -12.84 31.94
C THR A 125 -1.76 -12.24 30.59
N LEU A 126 -2.40 -11.14 30.16
CA LEU A 126 -2.03 -10.48 28.90
C LEU A 126 -0.71 -9.71 29.01
N LYS A 127 -0.39 -9.10 30.14
CA LYS A 127 0.91 -8.46 30.39
C LYS A 127 2.07 -9.44 30.35
N GLU A 128 1.87 -10.65 30.83
CA GLU A 128 2.88 -11.71 30.78
C GLU A 128 3.10 -12.26 29.34
N ALA A 129 2.10 -12.09 28.47
CA ALA A 129 2.13 -12.62 27.10
C ALA A 129 2.97 -11.78 26.11
N GLY A 130 3.28 -10.49 26.42
CA GLY A 130 4.21 -9.65 25.66
C GLY A 130 3.56 -8.50 24.88
N ASP A 131 4.38 -7.75 24.14
CA ASP A 131 4.01 -6.49 23.47
C ASP A 131 3.08 -6.65 22.25
N ASP A 132 2.85 -7.88 21.76
CA ASP A 132 1.93 -8.13 20.64
C ASP A 132 0.45 -8.21 21.06
N PHE A 133 0.18 -8.12 22.37
CA PHE A 133 -1.16 -8.10 22.93
C PHE A 133 -1.62 -6.67 23.22
N GLY A 134 -2.84 -6.35 22.80
CA GLY A 134 -3.52 -5.11 23.13
C GLY A 134 -4.88 -5.34 23.74
N THR A 135 -5.35 -4.44 24.60
CA THR A 135 -6.67 -4.51 25.23
C THR A 135 -7.55 -3.36 24.77
N ILE A 136 -8.76 -3.67 24.33
CA ILE A 136 -9.80 -2.67 24.01
C ILE A 136 -10.93 -2.78 25.03
N TYR A 137 -11.22 -1.67 25.70
CA TYR A 137 -12.40 -1.53 26.56
C TYR A 137 -13.52 -0.85 25.79
N LEU A 138 -14.66 -1.53 25.61
CA LEU A 138 -15.82 -0.99 24.90
C LEU A 138 -16.86 -0.43 25.86
N GLY A 139 -17.44 0.70 25.50
CA GLY A 139 -18.64 1.23 26.14
C GLY A 139 -19.86 0.34 26.00
N ASP A 140 -20.97 0.78 26.56
CA ASP A 140 -22.23 0.04 26.56
C ASP A 140 -22.83 -0.01 25.15
N LEU A 141 -22.90 -1.18 24.57
CA LEU A 141 -23.31 -1.35 23.18
C LEU A 141 -24.81 -1.09 22.99
N VAL A 142 -25.14 -0.40 21.90
CA VAL A 142 -26.50 -0.18 21.40
C VAL A 142 -26.52 -0.36 19.89
N GLY A 143 -27.59 -0.94 19.36
CA GLY A 143 -27.75 -1.16 17.94
C GLY A 143 -28.57 -2.39 17.59
N PRO A 144 -28.85 -2.62 16.32
CA PRO A 144 -29.58 -3.80 15.86
C PRO A 144 -28.76 -5.08 16.02
N ARG A 145 -29.44 -6.23 16.19
CA ARG A 145 -28.86 -7.59 16.34
C ARG A 145 -28.10 -7.87 17.63
N LEU A 146 -28.04 -6.94 18.58
CA LEU A 146 -27.50 -7.22 19.90
C LEU A 146 -28.44 -8.12 20.70
N ARG A 147 -27.86 -9.09 21.39
CA ARG A 147 -28.57 -9.94 22.34
C ARG A 147 -28.66 -9.27 23.70
N GLU A 148 -29.57 -9.73 24.54
CA GLU A 148 -29.79 -9.18 25.91
C GLU A 148 -28.56 -9.41 26.81
N ASP A 149 -27.75 -10.45 26.54
CA ASP A 149 -26.54 -10.78 27.29
C ASP A 149 -25.31 -9.96 26.84
N GLU A 150 -25.36 -9.35 25.65
CA GLU A 150 -24.26 -8.51 25.15
C GLU A 150 -24.31 -7.06 25.67
N SER A 151 -25.46 -6.60 26.18
CA SER A 151 -25.63 -5.21 26.64
C SER A 151 -26.76 -5.05 27.64
N ASP A 152 -26.43 -4.48 28.81
CA ASP A 152 -27.42 -4.10 29.82
C ASP A 152 -28.44 -3.08 29.30
N LEU A 153 -28.03 -2.18 28.40
CA LEU A 153 -28.93 -1.24 27.76
C LEU A 153 -29.94 -1.94 26.84
N VAL A 154 -29.51 -2.95 26.08
CA VAL A 154 -30.42 -3.73 25.23
C VAL A 154 -31.36 -4.56 26.07
N ARG A 155 -30.89 -5.18 27.17
CA ARG A 155 -31.70 -5.90 28.12
C ARG A 155 -32.78 -5.00 28.72
N ALA A 156 -32.43 -3.82 29.17
CA ALA A 156 -33.36 -2.84 29.73
C ALA A 156 -34.40 -2.39 28.69
N LEU A 157 -33.98 -2.16 27.44
CA LEU A 157 -34.91 -1.80 26.35
C LEU A 157 -35.86 -2.96 25.98
N THR A 158 -35.37 -4.19 26.02
CA THR A 158 -36.22 -5.38 25.78
C THR A 158 -37.23 -5.59 26.90
N GLU A 159 -36.86 -5.43 28.16
CA GLU A 159 -37.76 -5.49 29.29
C GLU A 159 -38.81 -4.37 29.24
N GLY A 160 -38.40 -3.17 28.86
CA GLY A 160 -39.32 -2.07 28.61
C GLY A 160 -40.38 -2.35 27.56
N LEU A 161 -39.97 -3.02 26.45
CA LEU A 161 -40.87 -3.40 25.37
C LEU A 161 -41.79 -4.58 25.70
N THR A 162 -41.26 -5.57 26.45
CA THR A 162 -41.97 -6.84 26.66
C THR A 162 -42.77 -6.87 27.95
N LYS A 163 -42.25 -6.27 29.01
CA LYS A 163 -42.82 -6.30 30.36
C LYS A 163 -43.45 -4.97 30.77
N ASN A 164 -43.33 -3.96 29.94
CA ASN A 164 -43.74 -2.58 30.26
C ASN A 164 -43.07 -2.02 31.55
N ALA A 165 -41.87 -2.56 31.86
CA ALA A 165 -41.08 -2.22 33.01
C ALA A 165 -39.64 -2.00 32.64
N PHE A 166 -39.06 -0.86 32.95
CA PHE A 166 -37.66 -0.53 32.66
C PHE A 166 -36.86 -0.65 33.95
N PRO A 167 -35.77 -1.45 33.97
CA PRO A 167 -34.97 -1.59 35.20
C PRO A 167 -34.33 -0.26 35.58
N LEU A 168 -34.17 0.00 36.86
CA LEU A 168 -33.43 1.16 37.37
C LEU A 168 -31.95 0.98 37.06
N LEU A 169 -31.42 1.87 36.26
CA LEU A 169 -30.03 1.89 35.86
C LEU A 169 -29.26 2.84 36.77
N GLU A 170 -28.39 2.32 37.66
CA GLU A 170 -27.50 3.13 38.51
C GLU A 170 -26.12 3.29 37.88
N GLY A 171 -25.55 4.48 38.01
CA GLY A 171 -24.22 4.83 37.53
C GLY A 171 -24.22 5.48 36.14
N ASN A 172 -23.02 5.55 35.56
CA ASN A 172 -22.80 6.11 34.22
C ASN A 172 -22.74 4.99 33.19
N TYR A 173 -23.41 5.23 32.09
CA TYR A 173 -23.37 4.40 30.88
C TYR A 173 -22.66 5.16 29.77
N TYR A 174 -21.95 4.43 28.94
CA TYR A 174 -21.16 4.97 27.83
C TYR A 174 -21.65 4.37 26.51
N PRO A 175 -22.84 4.78 26.03
CA PRO A 175 -23.48 4.15 24.89
C PRO A 175 -22.61 4.26 23.63
N LEU A 176 -22.40 3.14 22.94
CA LEU A 176 -21.61 3.03 21.74
C LEU A 176 -22.39 2.24 20.69
N ASN A 177 -22.58 2.82 19.51
CA ASN A 177 -23.26 2.11 18.42
C ASN A 177 -22.41 0.92 17.96
N ILE A 178 -23.06 -0.22 17.79
CA ILE A 178 -22.43 -1.48 17.37
C ILE A 178 -21.64 -1.37 16.06
N ALA A 179 -22.14 -0.60 15.10
CA ALA A 179 -21.44 -0.39 13.84
C ALA A 179 -20.17 0.45 14.00
N ASP A 180 -20.19 1.41 14.92
CA ASP A 180 -19.02 2.22 15.28
C ASP A 180 -18.04 1.39 16.09
N ALA A 181 -18.50 0.57 17.04
CA ALA A 181 -17.67 -0.34 17.80
C ALA A 181 -16.91 -1.31 16.88
N GLY A 182 -17.60 -1.98 15.95
CA GLY A 182 -16.99 -2.89 14.98
C GLY A 182 -15.97 -2.19 14.08
N ARG A 183 -16.25 -0.95 13.65
CA ARG A 183 -15.31 -0.15 12.87
C ARG A 183 -14.06 0.21 13.66
N GLU A 184 -14.20 0.64 14.90
CA GLU A 184 -13.05 1.06 15.72
C GLU A 184 -12.19 -0.13 16.16
N ILE A 185 -12.79 -1.31 16.40
CA ILE A 185 -12.03 -2.54 16.64
C ILE A 185 -11.22 -2.90 15.38
N ALA A 186 -11.86 -2.91 14.20
CA ALA A 186 -11.16 -3.20 12.95
C ALA A 186 -10.03 -2.19 12.70
N LYS A 187 -10.25 -0.90 13.00
CA LYS A 187 -9.26 0.14 12.92
C LYS A 187 -8.08 -0.10 13.86
N SER A 188 -8.35 -0.45 15.11
CA SER A 188 -7.34 -0.73 16.12
C SER A 188 -6.52 -1.97 15.79
N LEU A 189 -7.11 -2.95 15.09
CA LEU A 189 -6.43 -4.17 14.68
C LEU A 189 -5.27 -3.89 13.71
N PHE A 190 -5.47 -2.95 12.78
CA PHE A 190 -4.47 -2.60 11.76
C PHE A 190 -3.63 -1.38 12.12
N SER A 191 -3.95 -0.66 13.20
CA SER A 191 -3.14 0.43 13.72
C SER A 191 -2.02 -0.10 14.62
N PHE A 192 -0.98 0.72 14.86
CA PHE A 192 0.15 0.36 15.72
C PHE A 192 -0.14 0.41 17.23
N GLY A 193 -1.32 0.73 17.64
CA GLY A 193 -1.79 0.67 19.00
C GLY A 193 -3.13 -0.07 19.03
N PRO A 194 -3.55 -0.66 20.14
CA PRO A 194 -2.96 -0.56 21.48
C PRO A 194 -2.07 -1.75 21.90
N TYR A 195 -1.29 -2.32 20.99
CA TYR A 195 -0.39 -3.44 21.30
C TYR A 195 0.61 -3.01 22.38
N GLY A 196 0.71 -3.80 23.45
CA GLY A 196 1.46 -3.44 24.66
C GLY A 196 0.75 -2.41 25.56
N ASP A 197 -0.47 -1.95 25.24
CA ASP A 197 -1.23 -0.92 25.97
C ASP A 197 -2.72 -1.24 25.98
N SER A 198 -3.53 -0.33 26.50
CA SER A 198 -4.99 -0.44 26.53
C SER A 198 -5.67 0.82 25.97
N LEU A 199 -6.74 0.62 25.21
CA LEU A 199 -7.55 1.66 24.59
C LEU A 199 -9.00 1.55 25.05
N ALA A 200 -9.63 2.68 25.41
CA ALA A 200 -11.08 2.71 25.65
C ALA A 200 -11.81 3.38 24.49
N ILE A 201 -12.77 2.66 23.92
CA ILE A 201 -13.68 3.14 22.88
C ILE A 201 -15.06 3.28 23.51
N ILE A 202 -15.46 4.52 23.79
CA ILE A 202 -16.67 4.81 24.56
C ILE A 202 -17.46 5.95 23.91
N GLY A 203 -18.78 5.94 24.09
CA GLY A 203 -19.62 7.09 23.79
C GLY A 203 -19.55 8.15 24.88
N GLU A 204 -20.37 9.19 24.74
CA GLU A 204 -20.52 10.20 25.79
C GLU A 204 -21.19 9.58 27.04
N GLY A 205 -20.65 9.88 28.22
CA GLY A 205 -21.16 9.35 29.50
C GLY A 205 -22.55 9.92 29.81
N VAL A 206 -23.53 9.06 29.97
CA VAL A 206 -24.91 9.43 30.33
C VAL A 206 -25.31 8.72 31.63
N SER A 207 -26.05 9.40 32.50
CA SER A 207 -26.58 8.74 33.72
C SER A 207 -27.70 7.77 33.38
N GLY A 208 -27.86 6.72 34.19
CA GLY A 208 -28.94 5.75 33.98
C GLY A 208 -30.35 6.41 33.98
N ASN A 209 -30.55 7.45 34.75
CA ASN A 209 -31.80 8.24 34.71
C ASN A 209 -32.02 8.92 33.35
N HIS A 210 -30.99 9.43 32.72
CA HIS A 210 -31.09 10.04 31.39
C HIS A 210 -31.42 8.98 30.30
N VAL A 211 -30.84 7.78 30.43
CA VAL A 211 -31.20 6.65 29.55
C VAL A 211 -32.66 6.29 29.72
N PHE A 212 -33.14 6.22 30.95
CA PHE A 212 -34.56 5.92 31.25
C PHE A 212 -35.51 6.95 30.66
N GLU A 213 -35.26 8.26 30.88
CA GLU A 213 -36.08 9.32 30.33
C GLU A 213 -36.12 9.33 28.80
N ARG A 214 -35.00 9.04 28.14
CA ARG A 214 -34.95 8.94 26.69
C ARG A 214 -35.70 7.71 26.17
N ALA A 215 -35.53 6.55 26.84
CA ALA A 215 -36.28 5.35 26.48
C ALA A 215 -37.79 5.52 26.69
N ARG A 216 -38.20 6.17 27.76
CA ARG A 216 -39.60 6.50 28.08
C ARG A 216 -40.23 7.39 27.01
N ASN A 217 -39.50 8.41 26.53
CA ASN A 217 -40.00 9.30 25.47
C ASN A 217 -40.24 8.56 24.15
N ILE A 218 -39.46 7.49 23.88
CA ILE A 218 -39.57 6.71 22.63
C ILE A 218 -40.58 5.57 22.76
N LEU A 219 -40.63 4.90 23.91
CA LEU A 219 -41.44 3.70 24.13
C LEU A 219 -42.89 4.01 24.57
N ARG A 220 -43.17 5.19 25.13
CA ARG A 220 -44.41 5.64 25.68
C ARG A 220 -45.00 4.67 26.74
N GLU A 221 -45.17 5.17 27.96
CA GLU A 221 -45.82 4.48 29.12
C GLU A 221 -45.02 3.30 29.72
N ILE A 222 -43.83 3.60 30.28
CA ILE A 222 -43.04 2.62 31.04
C ILE A 222 -42.90 3.08 32.49
N GLU A 223 -43.08 2.17 33.45
CA GLU A 223 -42.80 2.40 34.86
C GLU A 223 -41.41 1.85 35.29
N PRO A 224 -40.67 2.49 36.25
CA PRO A 224 -39.42 1.97 36.77
C PRO A 224 -39.62 0.68 37.60
N SER A 225 -38.80 -0.33 37.40
CA SER A 225 -38.74 -1.55 38.19
C SER A 225 -37.62 -1.47 39.23
N GLN A 226 -37.75 -2.17 40.38
CA GLN A 226 -36.74 -2.16 41.43
C GLN A 226 -35.59 -3.12 41.14
N GLY A 227 -34.35 -2.63 41.32
CA GLY A 227 -33.12 -3.43 41.35
C GLY A 227 -31.99 -2.80 40.54
N ALA A 228 -31.02 -2.23 41.26
CA ALA A 228 -29.88 -1.60 40.61
C ALA A 228 -28.57 -2.28 41.02
N GLU A 229 -27.68 -2.58 40.09
CA GLU A 229 -26.35 -3.10 40.33
C GLU A 229 -25.29 -1.99 40.23
N LYS A 230 -24.32 -1.95 41.17
CA LYS A 230 -23.23 -0.96 41.18
C LYS A 230 -22.18 -1.34 40.15
N ARG A 231 -21.81 -0.41 39.32
CA ARG A 231 -20.83 -0.55 38.24
C ARG A 231 -19.51 0.19 38.53
N LYS A 232 -18.39 -0.35 37.99
CA LYS A 232 -17.08 0.27 38.01
C LYS A 232 -16.55 0.43 36.58
N GLU A 233 -15.69 1.44 36.39
CA GLU A 233 -15.01 1.71 35.12
C GLU A 233 -13.66 1.01 35.07
N ALA A 234 -13.19 0.68 33.85
CA ALA A 234 -11.89 0.09 33.61
C ALA A 234 -10.76 1.04 34.05
N PRO A 235 -9.62 0.52 34.54
CA PRO A 235 -8.49 1.34 34.96
C PRO A 235 -7.79 2.01 33.76
N ALA A 236 -7.26 3.19 34.00
CA ALA A 236 -6.39 4.06 33.21
C ALA A 236 -6.13 3.67 31.73
N ALA A 237 -7.13 3.74 30.86
CA ALA A 237 -6.98 3.59 29.40
C ALA A 237 -7.00 4.96 28.71
N LYS A 238 -6.33 5.09 27.56
CA LYS A 238 -6.47 6.27 26.70
C LYS A 238 -7.91 6.35 26.20
N LYS A 239 -8.63 7.41 26.56
CA LYS A 239 -10.06 7.56 26.23
C LYS A 239 -10.22 8.13 24.83
N LEU A 240 -10.91 7.41 23.94
CA LEU A 240 -11.41 7.91 22.66
C LEU A 240 -12.92 8.13 22.81
N VAL A 241 -13.35 9.38 23.03
CA VAL A 241 -14.77 9.73 23.09
C VAL A 241 -15.23 10.09 21.69
N ARG A 242 -16.29 9.44 21.19
CA ARG A 242 -16.98 9.83 19.97
C ARG A 242 -18.33 10.41 20.27
N GLN A 243 -18.67 11.54 19.64
CA GLN A 243 -20.01 12.08 19.67
C GLN A 243 -20.95 11.14 18.93
N LEU A 244 -21.83 10.49 19.66
CA LEU A 244 -22.90 9.66 19.14
C LEU A 244 -24.20 10.42 19.23
N ASN A 245 -25.03 10.31 18.18
CA ASN A 245 -26.45 10.65 18.32
C ASN A 245 -27.12 9.50 19.08
N PHE A 246 -27.00 9.54 20.41
CA PHE A 246 -27.54 8.53 21.33
C PHE A 246 -29.03 8.26 21.12
N GLU A 247 -29.79 9.30 20.83
CA GLU A 247 -31.24 9.20 20.55
C GLU A 247 -31.53 8.38 19.29
N GLN A 248 -30.72 8.53 18.27
CA GLN A 248 -30.85 7.75 17.05
C GLN A 248 -30.45 6.28 17.26
N ALA A 249 -29.41 6.01 18.02
CA ALA A 249 -28.97 4.65 18.32
C ALA A 249 -30.02 3.86 19.15
N ILE A 250 -30.63 4.50 20.15
CA ILE A 250 -31.76 3.91 20.89
C ILE A 250 -32.96 3.67 19.95
N LYS A 251 -33.29 4.62 19.10
CA LYS A 251 -34.40 4.49 18.17
C LYS A 251 -34.19 3.32 17.21
N GLU A 252 -33.02 3.17 16.61
CA GLU A 252 -32.68 2.06 15.72
C GLU A 252 -32.74 0.71 16.45
N THR A 253 -32.27 0.67 17.69
CA THR A 253 -32.34 -0.54 18.53
C THR A 253 -33.79 -0.94 18.82
N ILE A 254 -34.65 0.02 19.17
CA ILE A 254 -36.07 -0.21 19.45
C ILE A 254 -36.82 -0.64 18.17
N GLU A 255 -36.56 0.01 17.04
CA GLU A 255 -37.15 -0.38 15.76
C GLU A 255 -36.78 -1.81 15.37
N TRP A 256 -35.49 -2.20 15.56
CA TRP A 256 -35.06 -3.57 15.33
C TRP A 256 -35.71 -4.57 16.31
N LEU A 257 -35.74 -4.28 17.59
CA LEU A 257 -36.40 -5.12 18.60
C LEU A 257 -37.91 -5.34 18.29
N LYS A 258 -38.59 -4.36 17.71
CA LYS A 258 -39.99 -4.48 17.27
C LYS A 258 -40.18 -5.39 16.07
N THR A 259 -39.14 -5.63 15.27
CA THR A 259 -39.19 -6.54 14.11
C THR A 259 -38.98 -8.01 14.49
N MET A 260 -38.48 -8.29 15.70
CA MET A 260 -38.26 -9.64 16.17
C MET A 260 -39.59 -10.36 16.45
N PRO A 261 -39.71 -11.67 16.16
CA PRO A 261 -40.93 -12.44 16.41
C PRO A 261 -41.11 -12.64 17.91
N GLN A 262 -41.78 -11.69 18.54
CA GLN A 262 -42.21 -11.81 19.93
C GLN A 262 -43.62 -12.37 20.00
N LYS A 263 -43.90 -13.17 21.02
CA LYS A 263 -45.27 -13.64 21.33
C LYS A 263 -46.19 -12.44 21.53
N ARG A 264 -46.97 -12.15 20.47
CA ARG A 264 -47.88 -10.99 20.40
C ARG A 264 -48.98 -11.08 21.43
N GLN A 265 -49.16 -10.02 22.25
CA GLN A 265 -50.49 -9.59 22.67
C GLN A 265 -50.93 -8.36 21.84
N LEU A 266 -52.16 -8.46 21.33
CA LEU A 266 -52.72 -7.55 20.32
C LEU A 266 -53.02 -6.15 20.91
N VAL A 267 -52.55 -5.09 20.25
CA VAL A 267 -53.02 -3.71 20.45
C VAL A 267 -53.94 -3.36 19.30
N LYS A 268 -55.16 -2.87 19.64
CA LYS A 268 -56.22 -2.50 18.72
C LYS A 268 -55.91 -1.27 17.87
N GLU A 269 -56.21 -1.35 16.58
CA GLU A 269 -56.16 -0.23 15.64
C GLU A 269 -57.25 0.79 15.89
N GLU A 270 -56.91 2.07 15.93
CA GLU A 270 -57.85 3.19 15.80
C GLU A 270 -58.08 3.59 14.35
N LYS A 271 -59.33 3.68 13.93
CA LYS A 271 -59.78 4.08 12.60
C LYS A 271 -59.63 5.60 12.40
N ARG A 272 -58.89 5.99 11.38
CA ARG A 272 -58.90 7.38 10.87
C ARG A 272 -60.03 7.61 9.88
N VAL A 273 -60.81 8.66 10.14
CA VAL A 273 -61.90 9.16 9.28
C VAL A 273 -61.31 9.86 8.05
N LYS A 274 -61.79 9.46 6.86
CA LYS A 274 -61.51 10.12 5.60
C LYS A 274 -62.41 11.35 5.44
N LYS A 275 -61.81 12.49 5.15
CA LYS A 275 -62.48 13.70 4.71
C LYS A 275 -62.43 13.80 3.18
N GLU A 276 -63.57 13.73 2.51
CA GLU A 276 -63.69 13.90 1.07
C GLU A 276 -63.49 15.37 0.67
N LEU A 277 -62.61 15.60 -0.29
CA LEU A 277 -62.38 16.91 -0.97
C LEU A 277 -63.05 16.88 -2.35
N GLN A 278 -63.90 17.82 -2.61
CA GLN A 278 -64.50 18.02 -3.92
C GLN A 278 -63.53 18.54 -4.98
N PRO A 279 -63.62 18.14 -6.26
CA PRO A 279 -62.64 18.53 -7.28
C PRO A 279 -62.95 19.89 -7.86
N SER A 280 -61.95 20.79 -7.76
CA SER A 280 -61.98 22.07 -8.53
C SER A 280 -61.43 21.84 -9.95
N ILE A 281 -62.08 22.44 -10.94
CA ILE A 281 -61.69 22.32 -12.37
C ILE A 281 -60.45 23.11 -12.65
N ILE A 282 -59.28 22.39 -12.67
CA ILE A 282 -58.01 22.94 -13.04
C ILE A 282 -57.83 22.91 -14.57
N SER A 283 -57.44 24.04 -15.20
CA SER A 283 -57.27 24.12 -16.66
C SER A 283 -56.14 23.15 -17.13
N LYS A 284 -56.33 22.42 -18.23
CA LYS A 284 -55.37 21.47 -18.81
C LYS A 284 -53.96 22.07 -19.05
N LYS A 285 -53.90 23.39 -19.39
CA LYS A 285 -52.61 24.11 -19.55
C LYS A 285 -51.85 24.32 -18.24
N LEU A 286 -52.58 24.52 -17.13
CA LEU A 286 -51.98 24.68 -15.81
C LEU A 286 -51.48 23.33 -15.30
N VAL A 287 -52.22 22.25 -15.52
CA VAL A 287 -51.80 20.86 -15.20
C VAL A 287 -50.55 20.48 -15.99
N PHE A 288 -50.47 20.78 -17.28
CA PHE A 288 -49.31 20.49 -18.11
C PHE A 288 -48.05 21.27 -17.65
N ARG A 289 -48.18 22.56 -17.30
CA ARG A 289 -47.10 23.37 -16.75
C ARG A 289 -46.67 22.86 -15.38
N PHE A 290 -47.59 22.42 -14.56
CA PHE A 290 -47.30 21.83 -13.25
C PHE A 290 -46.61 20.47 -13.39
N LEU A 291 -47.03 19.62 -14.34
CA LEU A 291 -46.37 18.34 -14.63
C LEU A 291 -44.95 18.54 -15.18
N LEU A 292 -44.75 19.56 -16.06
CA LEU A 292 -43.41 19.94 -16.55
C LEU A 292 -42.52 20.46 -15.42
N PHE A 293 -43.07 21.25 -14.50
CA PHE A 293 -42.36 21.70 -13.32
C PHE A 293 -41.98 20.52 -12.40
N LEU A 294 -42.91 19.61 -12.10
CA LEU A 294 -42.67 18.42 -11.33
C LEU A 294 -41.59 17.50 -11.99
N PHE A 295 -41.68 17.32 -13.31
CA PHE A 295 -40.68 16.58 -14.07
C PHE A 295 -39.28 17.20 -13.94
N GLY A 296 -39.15 18.53 -14.05
CA GLY A 296 -37.90 19.25 -13.83
C GLY A 296 -37.35 19.07 -12.41
N VAL A 297 -38.25 19.15 -11.40
CA VAL A 297 -37.88 18.91 -10.01
C VAL A 297 -37.36 17.46 -9.80
N PHE A 298 -38.02 16.46 -10.39
CA PHE A 298 -37.60 15.05 -10.29
C PHE A 298 -36.28 14.78 -11.02
N LEU A 299 -35.94 15.58 -12.05
CA LEU A 299 -34.64 15.45 -12.76
C LEU A 299 -33.48 16.11 -12.01
N LEU A 300 -33.74 17.02 -11.11
CA LEU A 300 -32.70 17.80 -10.41
C LEU A 300 -31.65 16.95 -9.67
N PRO A 301 -31.98 15.87 -8.93
CA PRO A 301 -31.00 15.02 -8.31
C PRO A 301 -30.04 14.39 -9.32
N TYR A 302 -30.50 14.03 -10.51
CA TYR A 302 -29.67 13.41 -11.54
C TYR A 302 -28.68 14.40 -12.16
N VAL A 303 -29.03 15.70 -12.22
CA VAL A 303 -28.08 16.75 -12.59
C VAL A 303 -26.93 16.81 -11.57
N PHE A 304 -27.21 16.79 -10.28
CA PHE A 304 -26.19 16.80 -9.23
C PHE A 304 -25.38 15.51 -9.20
N LEU A 305 -25.97 14.34 -9.46
CA LEU A 305 -25.24 13.10 -9.63
C LEU A 305 -24.27 13.18 -10.81
N SER A 306 -24.73 13.73 -11.96
CA SER A 306 -23.87 13.92 -13.12
C SER A 306 -22.73 14.89 -12.86
N LEU A 307 -22.97 15.98 -12.15
CA LEU A 307 -21.93 16.92 -11.71
C LEU A 307 -20.92 16.25 -10.77
N SER A 308 -21.38 15.39 -9.86
CA SER A 308 -20.49 14.64 -8.97
C SER A 308 -19.59 13.67 -9.74
N VAL A 309 -20.10 12.96 -10.75
CA VAL A 309 -19.31 12.09 -11.63
C VAL A 309 -18.30 12.91 -12.43
N LEU A 310 -18.75 14.03 -13.01
CA LEU A 310 -17.86 14.92 -13.78
C LEU A 310 -16.72 15.46 -12.89
N SER A 311 -17.02 15.82 -11.66
CA SER A 311 -16.02 16.28 -10.68
C SER A 311 -14.98 15.21 -10.38
N LEU A 312 -15.36 13.94 -10.23
CA LEU A 312 -14.40 12.82 -10.09
C LEU A 312 -13.48 12.69 -11.30
N VAL A 313 -14.02 12.81 -12.52
CA VAL A 313 -13.23 12.75 -13.76
C VAL A 313 -12.26 13.93 -13.84
N ILE A 314 -12.72 15.13 -13.56
CA ILE A 314 -11.88 16.34 -13.56
C ILE A 314 -10.78 16.23 -12.49
N ALA A 315 -11.13 15.81 -11.27
CA ALA A 315 -10.19 15.62 -10.20
C ALA A 315 -9.10 14.58 -10.55
N SER A 316 -9.46 13.47 -11.18
CA SER A 316 -8.50 12.46 -11.64
C SER A 316 -7.54 13.01 -12.71
N GLN A 317 -8.01 13.89 -13.60
CA GLN A 317 -7.15 14.55 -14.58
C GLN A 317 -6.18 15.54 -13.92
N PHE A 318 -6.63 16.28 -12.91
CA PHE A 318 -5.76 17.19 -12.15
C PHE A 318 -4.71 16.42 -11.36
N LEU A 319 -5.08 15.28 -10.74
CA LEU A 319 -4.10 14.39 -10.09
C LEU A 319 -3.04 13.88 -11.08
N GLY A 320 -3.46 13.45 -12.26
CA GLY A 320 -2.52 13.01 -13.31
C GLY A 320 -1.56 14.12 -13.81
N LYS A 321 -1.90 15.40 -13.55
CA LYS A 321 -1.06 16.57 -13.85
C LYS A 321 -0.36 17.12 -12.60
N ALA A 322 -0.39 16.43 -11.49
CA ALA A 322 0.12 16.89 -10.18
C ALA A 322 -0.48 18.21 -9.68
N GLN A 323 -1.68 18.59 -10.17
CA GLN A 323 -2.41 19.80 -9.77
C GLN A 323 -3.30 19.50 -8.55
N ILE A 324 -2.69 19.27 -7.40
CA ILE A 324 -3.35 18.74 -6.20
C ILE A 324 -4.40 19.66 -5.62
N GLU A 325 -4.16 20.99 -5.62
CA GLU A 325 -5.14 21.97 -5.14
C GLU A 325 -6.42 21.94 -5.98
N ALA A 326 -6.26 21.91 -7.30
CA ALA A 326 -7.39 21.84 -8.22
C ALA A 326 -8.13 20.49 -8.09
N ALA A 327 -7.39 19.39 -7.88
CA ALA A 327 -7.98 18.08 -7.63
C ALA A 327 -8.79 18.08 -6.32
N GLY A 328 -8.26 18.63 -5.23
CA GLY A 328 -8.96 18.75 -3.96
C GLY A 328 -10.26 19.55 -4.08
N SER A 329 -10.19 20.69 -4.77
CA SER A 329 -11.38 21.53 -5.02
C SER A 329 -12.45 20.81 -5.85
N ALA A 330 -12.01 20.04 -6.86
CA ALA A 330 -12.93 19.25 -7.68
C ALA A 330 -13.57 18.11 -6.88
N PHE A 331 -12.81 17.38 -6.05
CA PHE A 331 -13.39 16.36 -5.16
C PHE A 331 -14.40 16.96 -4.18
N SER A 332 -14.08 18.11 -3.57
CA SER A 332 -14.99 18.81 -2.66
C SER A 332 -16.31 19.21 -3.35
N ALA A 333 -16.22 19.76 -4.56
CA ALA A 333 -17.41 20.09 -5.36
C ALA A 333 -18.22 18.84 -5.71
N GLY A 334 -17.56 17.73 -6.04
CA GLY A 334 -18.19 16.43 -6.31
C GLY A 334 -18.93 15.86 -5.10
N ARG A 335 -18.31 15.94 -3.90
CA ARG A 335 -18.91 15.52 -2.63
C ARG A 335 -20.15 16.34 -2.30
N VAL A 336 -20.06 17.68 -2.40
CA VAL A 336 -21.22 18.57 -2.16
C VAL A 336 -22.36 18.28 -3.14
N SER A 337 -22.06 18.06 -4.43
CA SER A 337 -23.07 17.70 -5.42
C SER A 337 -23.76 16.38 -5.08
N ALA A 338 -23.00 15.36 -4.66
CA ALA A 338 -23.56 14.07 -4.24
C ALA A 338 -24.43 14.22 -2.97
N ASP A 339 -24.05 15.08 -2.02
CA ASP A 339 -24.82 15.36 -0.82
C ASP A 339 -26.18 16.01 -1.15
N ILE A 340 -26.18 16.98 -2.03
CA ILE A 340 -27.42 17.64 -2.49
C ILE A 340 -28.33 16.62 -3.16
N ALA A 341 -27.79 15.79 -4.06
CA ALA A 341 -28.56 14.73 -4.72
C ALA A 341 -29.14 13.73 -3.70
N SER A 342 -28.33 13.30 -2.72
CA SER A 342 -28.75 12.38 -1.65
C SER A 342 -29.91 12.95 -0.83
N GLY A 343 -29.82 14.22 -0.44
CA GLY A 343 -30.90 14.94 0.28
C GLY A 343 -32.21 14.98 -0.50
N GLN A 344 -32.12 15.32 -1.79
CA GLN A 344 -33.32 15.37 -2.68
C GLN A 344 -33.91 13.97 -2.88
N LEU A 345 -33.08 12.95 -3.16
CA LEU A 345 -33.58 11.57 -3.32
C LEU A 345 -34.16 11.02 -2.03
N SER A 346 -33.65 11.38 -0.87
CA SER A 346 -34.20 11.01 0.42
C SER A 346 -35.58 11.65 0.66
N LEU A 347 -35.79 12.89 0.20
CA LEU A 347 -37.08 13.55 0.26
C LEU A 347 -38.10 12.87 -0.69
N TYR A 348 -37.68 12.57 -1.93
CA TYR A 348 -38.54 11.92 -2.92
C TYR A 348 -38.89 10.48 -2.58
N SER A 349 -38.02 9.76 -1.86
CA SER A 349 -38.29 8.39 -1.41
C SER A 349 -39.43 8.29 -0.39
N LYS A 350 -39.85 9.40 0.21
CA LYS A 350 -41.04 9.47 1.09
C LYS A 350 -42.36 9.50 0.33
N ILE A 351 -42.32 9.68 -0.99
CA ILE A 351 -43.51 9.67 -1.84
C ILE A 351 -43.95 8.22 -2.05
N PRO A 352 -45.24 7.85 -1.82
CA PRO A 352 -45.71 6.49 -2.05
C PRO A 352 -45.36 6.01 -3.46
N LEU A 353 -44.91 4.78 -3.62
CA LEU A 353 -44.45 4.11 -4.87
C LEU A 353 -43.11 4.61 -5.46
N ALA A 354 -42.59 5.77 -5.07
CA ALA A 354 -41.29 6.28 -5.57
C ALA A 354 -40.08 5.65 -4.85
N GLY A 355 -40.28 5.23 -3.59
CA GLY A 355 -39.16 4.77 -2.74
C GLY A 355 -38.35 3.61 -3.34
N GLN A 356 -39.05 2.58 -3.85
CA GLN A 356 -38.38 1.42 -4.45
C GLN A 356 -37.67 1.75 -5.76
N ALA A 357 -38.26 2.61 -6.60
CA ALA A 357 -37.65 3.05 -7.86
C ALA A 357 -36.37 3.90 -7.66
N LEU A 358 -36.25 4.58 -6.53
CA LEU A 358 -35.12 5.48 -6.24
C LEU A 358 -33.96 4.83 -5.46
N VAL A 359 -34.10 3.58 -5.02
CA VAL A 359 -33.06 2.87 -4.24
C VAL A 359 -31.71 2.87 -4.97
N GLY A 360 -31.70 2.54 -6.26
CA GLY A 360 -30.48 2.53 -7.06
C GLY A 360 -29.80 3.91 -7.16
N SER A 361 -30.60 4.97 -7.35
CA SER A 361 -30.09 6.34 -7.42
C SER A 361 -29.55 6.83 -6.07
N LYS A 362 -30.18 6.40 -4.98
CA LYS A 362 -29.72 6.71 -3.62
C LYS A 362 -28.41 6.01 -3.29
N ASN A 363 -28.28 4.74 -3.65
CA ASN A 363 -27.02 3.99 -3.51
C ASN A 363 -25.91 4.66 -4.35
N LEU A 364 -26.21 5.07 -5.58
CA LEU A 364 -25.26 5.80 -6.41
C LEU A 364 -24.82 7.13 -5.77
N SER A 365 -25.73 7.91 -5.20
CA SER A 365 -25.36 9.17 -4.52
C SER A 365 -24.42 8.92 -3.34
N THR A 366 -24.66 7.84 -2.58
CA THR A 366 -23.80 7.44 -1.46
C THR A 366 -22.40 7.02 -1.93
N LEU A 367 -22.32 6.23 -3.00
CA LEU A 367 -21.03 5.83 -3.59
C LEU A 367 -20.24 7.03 -4.12
N LEU A 368 -20.90 7.95 -4.82
CA LEU A 368 -20.26 9.16 -5.34
C LEU A 368 -19.77 10.09 -4.22
N LYS A 369 -20.56 10.24 -3.16
CA LYS A 369 -20.14 10.98 -1.96
C LYS A 369 -18.88 10.37 -1.36
N LYS A 370 -18.87 9.04 -1.13
CA LYS A 370 -17.71 8.34 -0.54
C LYS A 370 -16.50 8.40 -1.45
N GLY A 371 -16.66 8.20 -2.75
CA GLY A 371 -15.57 8.30 -3.71
C GLY A 371 -14.92 9.69 -3.75
N ASN A 372 -15.72 10.74 -3.76
CA ASN A 372 -15.21 12.12 -3.70
C ASN A 372 -14.56 12.43 -2.33
N SER A 373 -15.15 11.96 -1.21
CA SER A 373 -14.58 12.13 0.12
C SER A 373 -13.23 11.42 0.24
N LEU A 374 -13.11 10.21 -0.30
CA LEU A 374 -11.84 9.47 -0.35
C LEU A 374 -10.77 10.23 -1.16
N GLY A 375 -11.14 10.81 -2.29
CA GLY A 375 -10.25 11.64 -3.10
C GLY A 375 -9.79 12.90 -2.36
N GLU A 376 -10.70 13.60 -1.68
CA GLU A 376 -10.43 14.78 -0.86
C GLU A 376 -9.44 14.45 0.29
N ARG A 377 -9.63 13.32 0.97
CA ARG A 377 -8.71 12.82 2.01
C ARG A 377 -7.36 12.44 1.43
N GLY A 378 -7.33 11.75 0.29
CA GLY A 378 -6.08 11.41 -0.41
C GLY A 378 -5.24 12.66 -0.71
N VAL A 379 -5.88 13.74 -1.19
CA VAL A 379 -5.23 15.04 -1.38
C VAL A 379 -4.69 15.61 -0.07
N ALA A 380 -5.46 15.57 1.01
CA ALA A 380 -5.02 16.05 2.32
C ALA A 380 -3.82 15.24 2.86
N THR A 381 -3.85 13.92 2.71
CA THR A 381 -2.76 13.02 3.11
C THR A 381 -1.46 13.32 2.34
N ILE A 382 -1.54 13.55 1.02
CA ILE A 382 -0.39 13.94 0.20
C ILE A 382 0.21 15.27 0.69
N LYS A 383 -0.64 16.27 0.98
CA LYS A 383 -0.18 17.56 1.53
C LYS A 383 0.49 17.40 2.89
N ALA A 384 -0.07 16.59 3.77
CA ALA A 384 0.52 16.30 5.08
C ALA A 384 1.89 15.63 4.94
N GLY A 385 2.04 14.68 4.00
CA GLY A 385 3.32 14.05 3.68
C GLY A 385 4.36 15.05 3.15
N SER A 386 3.96 15.93 2.23
CA SER A 386 4.83 17.00 1.71
C SER A 386 5.26 17.97 2.80
N LEU A 387 4.36 18.33 3.72
CA LEU A 387 4.67 19.17 4.86
C LEU A 387 5.69 18.49 5.80
N LEU A 388 5.48 17.20 6.14
CA LEU A 388 6.43 16.44 6.95
C LEU A 388 7.82 16.45 6.30
N PHE A 389 7.91 16.16 5.00
CA PHE A 389 9.17 16.20 4.26
C PHE A 389 9.90 17.56 4.39
N SER A 390 9.18 18.66 4.23
CA SER A 390 9.77 20.00 4.37
C SER A 390 10.32 20.27 5.79
N LYS A 391 9.66 19.71 6.82
CA LYS A 391 10.06 19.93 8.22
C LYS A 391 11.24 19.06 8.65
N VAL A 392 11.48 17.97 7.95
CA VAL A 392 12.69 17.15 8.12
C VAL A 392 13.94 17.86 7.60
N LEU A 393 13.83 18.57 6.47
CA LEU A 393 14.95 19.23 5.80
C LEU A 393 15.22 20.67 6.26
N GLY A 394 14.22 21.36 6.85
CA GLY A 394 14.31 22.77 7.18
C GLY A 394 14.06 23.11 8.66
N GLU A 395 14.18 24.38 9.01
CA GLU A 395 13.80 24.89 10.33
C GLU A 395 12.27 24.82 10.52
N ALA A 396 11.82 24.20 11.60
CA ALA A 396 10.41 23.91 11.81
C ALA A 396 9.83 24.62 13.02
N VAL A 397 8.65 25.23 12.83
CA VAL A 397 7.77 25.68 13.92
C VAL A 397 6.99 24.52 14.53
N TYR A 398 6.77 23.43 13.76
CA TYR A 398 6.01 22.25 14.18
C TYR A 398 6.93 21.06 14.44
N ASP A 399 6.55 20.23 15.42
CA ASP A 399 7.23 18.98 15.73
C ASP A 399 7.02 17.95 14.63
N PRO A 400 8.10 17.46 13.96
CA PRO A 400 7.99 16.44 12.91
C PRO A 400 7.36 15.14 13.38
N TYR A 401 7.52 14.77 14.65
CA TYR A 401 6.92 13.53 15.19
C TYR A 401 5.41 13.64 15.31
N VAL A 402 4.88 14.78 15.76
CA VAL A 402 3.42 15.01 15.77
C VAL A 402 2.85 14.96 14.35
N LEU A 403 3.56 15.56 13.38
CA LEU A 403 3.14 15.50 11.97
C LEU A 403 3.16 14.07 11.43
N SER A 404 4.18 13.26 11.76
CA SER A 404 4.25 11.86 11.33
C SER A 404 3.14 11.00 11.93
N GLN A 405 2.80 11.20 13.21
CA GLN A 405 1.68 10.52 13.85
C GLN A 405 0.34 10.87 13.21
N ASN A 406 0.10 12.16 12.95
CA ASN A 406 -1.12 12.59 12.26
C ASN A 406 -1.20 11.99 10.84
N LEU A 407 -0.09 12.00 10.10
CA LEU A 407 -0.02 11.40 8.77
C LEU A 407 -0.29 9.88 8.81
N ALA A 408 0.21 9.17 9.82
CA ALA A 408 -0.09 7.76 10.01
C ALA A 408 -1.59 7.51 10.25
N LEU A 409 -2.27 8.39 10.99
CA LEU A 409 -3.72 8.32 11.18
C LEU A 409 -4.49 8.63 9.90
N ASP A 410 -4.07 9.64 9.13
CA ASP A 410 -4.69 9.97 7.84
C ASP A 410 -4.56 8.82 6.84
N LEU A 411 -3.40 8.16 6.80
CA LEU A 411 -3.17 6.96 5.98
C LEU A 411 -4.06 5.80 6.41
N ASP A 412 -4.27 5.62 7.71
CA ASP A 412 -5.17 4.60 8.24
C ASP A 412 -6.63 4.86 7.82
N ASP A 413 -7.10 6.08 7.97
CA ASP A 413 -8.44 6.47 7.52
C ASP A 413 -8.61 6.26 6.02
N LEU A 414 -7.60 6.63 5.21
CA LEU A 414 -7.61 6.42 3.76
C LEU A 414 -7.70 4.94 3.39
N TYR A 415 -6.93 4.08 4.07
CA TYR A 415 -6.99 2.64 3.89
C TYR A 415 -8.39 2.08 4.17
N GLN A 416 -8.99 2.47 5.29
CA GLN A 416 -10.30 1.98 5.71
C GLN A 416 -11.42 2.47 4.80
N GLU A 417 -11.45 3.76 4.47
CA GLU A 417 -12.48 4.32 3.59
C GLU A 417 -12.43 3.74 2.18
N SER A 418 -11.22 3.49 1.67
CA SER A 418 -11.06 2.80 0.38
C SER A 418 -11.61 1.36 0.42
N GLY A 419 -11.45 0.65 1.55
CA GLY A 419 -12.04 -0.67 1.78
C GLY A 419 -13.56 -0.64 1.79
N PHE A 420 -14.14 0.30 2.52
CA PHE A 420 -15.61 0.48 2.54
C PHE A 420 -16.16 0.77 1.15
N LEU A 421 -15.48 1.64 0.39
CA LEU A 421 -15.90 1.97 -0.98
C LEU A 421 -15.88 0.75 -1.90
N LEU A 422 -14.80 -0.06 -1.84
CA LEU A 422 -14.70 -1.30 -2.62
C LEU A 422 -15.84 -2.26 -2.30
N THR A 423 -16.11 -2.48 -1.02
CA THR A 423 -17.17 -3.40 -0.59
C THR A 423 -18.56 -2.95 -1.05
N GLU A 424 -18.83 -1.65 -0.99
CA GLU A 424 -20.12 -1.13 -1.48
C GLU A 424 -20.26 -1.28 -3.00
N ILE A 425 -19.16 -1.11 -3.74
CA ILE A 425 -19.14 -1.38 -5.19
C ILE A 425 -19.35 -2.87 -5.46
N ASP A 426 -18.74 -3.76 -4.66
CA ASP A 426 -18.87 -5.20 -4.82
C ASP A 426 -20.25 -5.74 -4.43
N ALA A 427 -20.83 -5.24 -3.35
CA ALA A 427 -22.19 -5.55 -2.92
C ALA A 427 -23.26 -4.93 -3.84
N GLY A 428 -22.90 -3.87 -4.56
CA GLY A 428 -23.79 -3.19 -5.51
C GLY A 428 -24.05 -4.06 -6.73
N GLY A 429 -25.30 -4.55 -6.88
CA GLY A 429 -25.76 -5.18 -8.12
C GLY A 429 -26.19 -4.16 -9.16
N GLY A 430 -26.18 -4.53 -10.45
CA GLY A 430 -26.72 -3.76 -11.54
C GLY A 430 -25.70 -3.13 -12.50
N VAL A 431 -26.20 -2.48 -13.55
CA VAL A 431 -25.41 -1.99 -14.69
C VAL A 431 -24.30 -1.01 -14.25
N PHE A 432 -24.57 -0.18 -13.25
CA PHE A 432 -23.63 0.84 -12.80
C PHE A 432 -22.44 0.27 -12.01
N ALA A 433 -22.69 -0.69 -11.11
CA ALA A 433 -21.63 -1.38 -10.38
C ALA A 433 -20.71 -2.14 -11.35
N ASN A 434 -21.28 -2.83 -12.34
CA ASN A 434 -20.52 -3.52 -13.38
C ASN A 434 -19.71 -2.54 -14.26
N PHE A 435 -20.26 -1.36 -14.55
CA PHE A 435 -19.53 -0.32 -15.26
C PHE A 435 -18.30 0.16 -14.48
N ILE A 436 -18.41 0.36 -13.16
CA ILE A 436 -17.28 0.76 -12.30
C ILE A 436 -16.25 -0.36 -12.22
N LYS A 437 -16.69 -1.62 -11.99
CA LYS A 437 -15.80 -2.79 -11.91
C LYS A 437 -14.96 -3.00 -13.17
N GLY A 438 -15.47 -2.59 -14.33
CA GLY A 438 -14.75 -2.61 -15.60
C GLY A 438 -13.66 -1.54 -15.75
N ARG A 439 -13.59 -0.55 -14.86
CA ARG A 439 -12.65 0.57 -14.96
C ARG A 439 -11.29 0.24 -14.35
N SER A 440 -10.21 0.74 -14.99
CA SER A 440 -8.83 0.58 -14.51
C SER A 440 -8.64 1.08 -13.08
N PHE A 441 -9.28 2.18 -12.70
CA PHE A 441 -9.26 2.71 -11.33
C PHE A 441 -9.71 1.67 -10.28
N TYR A 442 -10.85 0.99 -10.52
CA TYR A 442 -11.36 -0.01 -9.59
C TYR A 442 -10.37 -1.17 -9.44
N LYS A 443 -9.81 -1.65 -10.55
CA LYS A 443 -8.81 -2.72 -10.57
C LYS A 443 -7.51 -2.32 -9.86
N ALA A 444 -7.13 -1.04 -9.92
CA ALA A 444 -5.92 -0.53 -9.26
C ALA A 444 -6.09 -0.28 -7.76
N LEU A 445 -7.33 -0.14 -7.27
CA LEU A 445 -7.58 0.29 -5.88
C LEU A 445 -7.03 -0.68 -4.82
N PRO A 446 -7.08 -2.03 -4.97
CA PRO A 446 -6.43 -2.95 -4.03
C PRO A 446 -4.92 -2.71 -3.91
N GLY A 447 -4.22 -2.51 -5.04
CA GLY A 447 -2.78 -2.20 -5.04
C GLY A 447 -2.46 -0.85 -4.40
N ILE A 448 -3.32 0.16 -4.60
CA ILE A 448 -3.18 1.46 -3.92
C ILE A 448 -3.32 1.29 -2.40
N ARG A 449 -4.29 0.50 -1.93
CA ARG A 449 -4.47 0.20 -0.51
C ARG A 449 -3.25 -0.46 0.10
N GLU A 450 -2.65 -1.42 -0.59
CA GLU A 450 -1.40 -2.05 -0.13
C GLU A 450 -0.27 -1.02 0.02
N LYS A 451 -0.06 -0.16 -0.97
CA LYS A 451 0.92 0.94 -0.89
C LYS A 451 0.64 1.87 0.29
N VAL A 452 -0.62 2.18 0.59
CA VAL A 452 -1.01 3.01 1.74
C VAL A 452 -0.60 2.35 3.07
N VAL A 453 -0.83 1.04 3.23
CA VAL A 453 -0.43 0.29 4.44
C VAL A 453 1.09 0.31 4.62
N GLN A 454 1.84 0.04 3.56
CA GLN A 454 3.30 0.03 3.64
C GLN A 454 3.86 1.43 3.91
N THR A 455 3.30 2.46 3.28
CA THR A 455 3.66 3.86 3.57
C THR A 455 3.38 4.21 5.03
N LYS A 456 2.22 3.81 5.56
CA LYS A 456 1.90 3.99 6.98
C LYS A 456 2.94 3.33 7.88
N ARG A 457 3.37 2.11 7.55
CA ARG A 457 4.38 1.37 8.30
C ARG A 457 5.71 2.13 8.37
N ILE A 458 6.17 2.69 7.25
CA ILE A 458 7.37 3.54 7.20
C ILE A 458 7.17 4.81 8.04
N ILE A 459 6.04 5.48 7.89
CA ILE A 459 5.74 6.73 8.64
C ILE A 459 5.65 6.47 10.15
N SER A 460 5.17 5.29 10.56
CA SER A 460 5.12 4.92 11.99
C SER A 460 6.51 4.70 12.59
N GLU A 461 7.49 4.28 11.79
CA GLU A 461 8.89 4.15 12.19
C GLU A 461 9.67 5.48 12.08
N PHE A 462 9.03 6.56 11.64
CA PHE A 462 9.66 7.86 11.44
C PHE A 462 10.50 8.35 12.65
N PRO A 463 10.03 8.23 13.91
CA PRO A 463 10.84 8.60 15.07
C PRO A 463 12.14 7.79 15.18
N ALA A 464 12.08 6.49 14.93
CA ALA A 464 13.27 5.62 14.97
C ALA A 464 14.23 5.91 13.81
N LEU A 465 13.70 6.25 12.64
CA LEU A 465 14.48 6.55 11.44
C LEU A 465 15.14 7.94 11.47
N THR A 466 14.63 8.87 12.26
CA THR A 466 15.06 10.27 12.25
C THR A 466 15.60 10.75 13.61
N GLY A 467 16.13 9.82 14.41
CA GLY A 467 16.84 10.18 15.63
C GLY A 467 15.97 10.48 16.84
N GLY A 468 14.80 9.81 17.00
CA GLY A 468 13.89 10.05 18.13
C GLY A 468 14.38 9.51 19.47
N GLN A 469 15.17 8.45 19.46
CA GLN A 469 15.75 7.85 20.68
C GLN A 469 17.26 8.08 20.78
N LYS A 470 17.95 7.99 19.65
CA LYS A 470 19.36 8.24 19.47
C LYS A 470 19.58 8.86 18.09
N PRO A 471 20.60 9.72 17.88
CA PRO A 471 20.92 10.17 16.54
C PRO A 471 21.10 8.99 15.57
N THR A 472 20.59 9.13 14.36
CA THR A 472 20.73 8.14 13.27
C THR A 472 21.51 8.73 12.12
N SER A 473 22.25 7.89 11.39
CA SER A 473 23.01 8.32 10.22
C SER A 473 22.83 7.39 9.05
N TYR A 474 22.88 7.96 7.84
CA TYR A 474 22.69 7.24 6.58
C TYR A 474 23.83 7.55 5.62
N LEU A 475 24.27 6.50 4.91
CA LEU A 475 25.19 6.61 3.79
C LEU A 475 24.40 6.85 2.50
N ILE A 476 24.63 7.95 1.82
CA ILE A 476 24.05 8.24 0.51
C ILE A 476 25.14 8.01 -0.54
N LEU A 477 24.92 7.06 -1.45
CA LEU A 477 25.82 6.75 -2.56
C LEU A 477 25.37 7.51 -3.81
N PHE A 478 26.21 8.41 -4.32
CA PHE A 478 25.96 9.10 -5.59
C PHE A 478 26.60 8.32 -6.74
N GLN A 479 25.74 7.73 -7.55
CA GLN A 479 26.11 6.80 -8.62
C GLN A 479 26.02 7.47 -9.99
N ASN A 480 27.09 7.35 -10.79
CA ASN A 480 27.14 7.86 -12.14
C ASN A 480 26.67 6.78 -13.13
N ASN A 481 25.43 6.85 -13.59
CA ASN A 481 24.87 5.86 -14.51
C ASN A 481 25.37 6.00 -15.98
N MET A 482 26.17 7.01 -16.30
CA MET A 482 26.93 7.03 -17.54
C MET A 482 28.12 6.05 -17.53
N GLU A 483 28.50 5.58 -16.37
CA GLU A 483 29.40 4.46 -16.12
C GLU A 483 28.61 3.43 -15.31
N LEU A 484 27.76 2.67 -16.00
CA LEU A 484 26.76 1.82 -15.37
C LEU A 484 27.40 0.75 -14.48
N ARG A 485 26.81 0.53 -13.31
CA ARG A 485 27.12 -0.57 -12.38
C ARG A 485 25.81 -1.28 -12.01
N PRO A 486 25.83 -2.46 -11.44
CA PRO A 486 24.63 -3.26 -11.18
C PRO A 486 23.52 -2.55 -10.41
N THR A 487 23.84 -1.67 -9.46
CA THR A 487 22.85 -0.95 -8.63
C THR A 487 22.65 0.52 -9.04
N GLY A 488 23.08 0.93 -10.21
CA GLY A 488 22.83 2.29 -10.72
C GLY A 488 23.97 2.89 -11.49
N GLY A 489 25.19 2.89 -10.96
CA GLY A 489 26.36 3.44 -11.64
C GLY A 489 27.60 3.46 -10.76
N PHE A 490 28.70 3.95 -11.29
CA PHE A 490 29.95 4.11 -10.58
C PHE A 490 29.76 5.06 -9.39
N ILE A 491 30.20 4.65 -8.19
CA ILE A 491 30.15 5.48 -6.99
C ILE A 491 31.28 6.50 -7.04
N GLY A 492 30.99 7.73 -7.46
CA GLY A 492 31.99 8.81 -7.55
C GLY A 492 32.12 9.61 -6.27
N SER A 493 31.05 9.69 -5.48
CA SER A 493 31.02 10.39 -4.21
C SER A 493 29.95 9.78 -3.31
N PHE A 494 30.02 10.11 -2.01
CA PHE A 494 29.02 9.69 -1.04
C PHE A 494 28.74 10.83 -0.04
N ALA A 495 27.61 10.74 0.67
CA ALA A 495 27.34 11.63 1.79
C ALA A 495 26.99 10.85 3.05
N LEU A 496 27.36 11.42 4.20
CA LEU A 496 26.87 11.02 5.50
C LEU A 496 25.81 12.03 5.94
N ALA A 497 24.57 11.56 6.08
CA ALA A 497 23.42 12.35 6.52
C ALA A 497 23.04 11.93 7.94
N SER A 498 23.13 12.85 8.91
CA SER A 498 22.78 12.57 10.31
C SER A 498 21.48 13.27 10.69
N PHE A 499 20.63 12.53 11.39
CA PHE A 499 19.34 13.01 11.88
C PHE A 499 19.28 12.94 13.40
N ASP A 500 18.67 13.97 13.99
CA ASP A 500 18.40 14.03 15.42
C ASP A 500 17.11 14.81 15.65
N GLY A 501 16.25 14.31 16.55
CA GLY A 501 14.99 14.98 16.87
C GLY A 501 14.04 15.17 15.68
N GLY A 502 14.06 14.25 14.71
CA GLY A 502 13.20 14.29 13.51
C GLY A 502 13.73 15.19 12.39
N ARG A 503 14.97 15.67 12.46
CA ARG A 503 15.54 16.65 11.53
C ARG A 503 16.91 16.27 11.05
N LEU A 504 17.21 16.65 9.82
CA LEU A 504 18.56 16.58 9.27
C LEU A 504 19.45 17.60 10.00
N THR A 505 20.46 17.12 10.73
CA THR A 505 21.37 17.96 11.54
C THR A 505 22.72 18.15 10.88
N LYS A 506 23.16 17.14 10.09
CA LYS A 506 24.45 17.20 9.40
C LYS A 506 24.34 16.50 8.05
N MET A 507 24.94 17.08 7.02
CA MET A 507 25.13 16.49 5.71
C MET A 507 26.55 16.77 5.25
N GLN A 508 27.34 15.71 5.10
CA GLN A 508 28.74 15.83 4.66
C GLN A 508 28.94 15.02 3.40
N VAL A 509 29.21 15.70 2.29
CA VAL A 509 29.52 15.06 0.99
C VAL A 509 31.04 14.90 0.87
N SER A 510 31.48 13.70 0.50
CA SER A 510 32.89 13.30 0.38
C SER A 510 33.13 12.62 -0.96
N ASP A 511 34.36 12.74 -1.41
CA ASP A 511 34.87 12.05 -2.58
C ASP A 511 35.19 10.58 -2.21
N VAL A 512 34.82 9.64 -3.06
CA VAL A 512 35.03 8.20 -2.78
C VAL A 512 36.52 7.85 -2.73
N TYR A 513 37.33 8.45 -3.60
CA TYR A 513 38.77 8.16 -3.61
C TYR A 513 39.53 8.62 -2.35
N ALA A 514 38.99 9.65 -1.67
CA ALA A 514 39.51 10.08 -0.39
C ALA A 514 39.28 9.03 0.72
N ALA A 515 38.18 8.27 0.65
CA ALA A 515 37.91 7.15 1.53
C ALA A 515 38.72 5.93 1.13
N ASP A 516 38.66 5.52 -0.15
CA ASP A 516 39.40 4.37 -0.70
C ASP A 516 40.92 4.43 -0.38
N GLY A 517 41.52 5.64 -0.40
CA GLY A 517 42.91 5.87 -0.07
C GLY A 517 43.29 5.61 1.38
N GLN A 518 42.33 5.45 2.28
CA GLN A 518 42.52 5.15 3.69
C GLN A 518 42.40 3.66 4.03
N LEU A 519 41.96 2.82 3.06
CA LEU A 519 41.85 1.38 3.26
C LEU A 519 43.17 0.77 3.67
N LYS A 520 43.19 0.13 4.83
CA LYS A 520 44.38 -0.59 5.35
C LYS A 520 44.30 -2.06 4.98
N GLY A 521 45.28 -2.53 4.20
CA GLY A 521 45.34 -3.93 3.80
C GLY A 521 44.78 -4.19 2.40
N HIS A 522 44.60 -5.45 2.08
CA HIS A 522 44.15 -5.93 0.78
C HIS A 522 42.76 -6.56 0.91
N VAL A 523 41.85 -6.21 0.02
CA VAL A 523 40.51 -6.84 -0.13
C VAL A 523 40.44 -7.38 -1.54
N GLU A 524 40.33 -8.70 -1.67
CA GLU A 524 40.25 -9.37 -2.97
C GLU A 524 38.95 -8.97 -3.67
N PRO A 525 39.00 -8.41 -4.89
CA PRO A 525 37.83 -8.06 -5.63
C PRO A 525 37.15 -9.29 -6.25
N PRO A 526 35.86 -9.21 -6.60
CA PRO A 526 35.18 -10.20 -7.45
C PRO A 526 35.96 -10.47 -8.74
N GLY A 527 35.93 -11.71 -9.22
CA GLY A 527 36.69 -12.15 -10.40
C GLY A 527 36.54 -11.25 -11.60
N ALA A 528 35.34 -10.82 -11.91
CA ALA A 528 35.06 -9.95 -13.05
C ALA A 528 35.63 -8.51 -12.85
N ILE A 529 35.65 -7.97 -11.65
CA ILE A 529 36.32 -6.69 -11.34
C ILE A 529 37.84 -6.86 -11.55
N LYS A 530 38.41 -7.93 -11.04
CA LYS A 530 39.83 -8.21 -11.21
C LYS A 530 40.24 -8.40 -12.67
N ASN A 531 39.44 -9.20 -13.42
CA ASN A 531 39.81 -9.61 -14.76
C ASN A 531 39.52 -8.54 -15.81
N TYR A 532 38.45 -7.78 -15.67
CA TYR A 532 37.96 -6.85 -16.71
C TYR A 532 38.15 -5.38 -16.38
N LEU A 533 38.10 -4.99 -15.08
CA LEU A 533 38.49 -3.64 -14.64
C LEU A 533 40.01 -3.53 -14.36
N GLY A 534 40.68 -4.65 -14.12
CA GLY A 534 42.10 -4.68 -13.79
C GLY A 534 42.40 -4.20 -12.37
N GLU A 535 41.41 -4.15 -11.48
CA GLU A 535 41.57 -3.69 -10.11
C GLU A 535 42.16 -4.78 -9.23
N ALA A 536 43.33 -4.51 -8.62
CA ALA A 536 43.98 -5.43 -7.69
C ALA A 536 43.34 -5.44 -6.30
N ASN A 537 42.70 -4.37 -5.90
CA ASN A 537 41.98 -4.21 -4.63
C ASN A 537 40.53 -3.85 -4.84
N TRP A 538 39.66 -4.32 -3.95
CA TRP A 538 38.27 -3.91 -3.90
C TRP A 538 38.07 -2.73 -2.93
N TYR A 539 37.27 -1.74 -3.30
CA TYR A 539 37.08 -0.50 -2.59
C TYR A 539 35.59 -0.09 -2.53
N LEU A 540 35.27 0.93 -1.74
CA LEU A 540 33.94 1.49 -1.62
C LEU A 540 33.36 1.89 -3.00
N ARG A 541 34.19 2.45 -3.90
CA ARG A 541 33.76 2.89 -5.24
C ARG A 541 33.13 1.80 -6.12
N ASP A 542 33.48 0.52 -5.89
CA ASP A 542 32.98 -0.64 -6.62
C ASP A 542 32.22 -1.63 -5.70
N SER A 543 31.83 -1.20 -4.50
CA SER A 543 31.07 -2.01 -3.54
C SER A 543 29.71 -2.45 -4.05
N ASN A 544 29.16 -1.73 -5.02
CA ASN A 544 27.86 -1.96 -5.65
C ASN A 544 27.90 -2.93 -6.84
N TRP A 545 28.73 -3.97 -6.74
CA TRP A 545 28.92 -4.99 -7.79
C TRP A 545 27.84 -6.08 -7.81
N ASP A 546 27.16 -6.33 -6.69
CA ASP A 546 25.99 -7.21 -6.66
C ASP A 546 24.75 -6.45 -7.15
N ALA A 547 23.91 -7.12 -7.94
CA ALA A 547 22.65 -6.54 -8.44
C ALA A 547 21.58 -6.42 -7.34
N ASP A 548 21.73 -7.16 -6.24
CA ASP A 548 20.92 -7.05 -5.04
C ASP A 548 21.39 -5.87 -4.21
N PHE A 549 20.60 -4.79 -4.19
CA PHE A 549 21.03 -3.57 -3.52
C PHE A 549 21.24 -3.74 -2.01
N PRO A 550 20.45 -4.50 -1.24
CA PRO A 550 20.74 -4.76 0.17
C PRO A 550 22.13 -5.40 0.39
N THR A 551 22.52 -6.33 -0.47
CA THR A 551 23.87 -6.95 -0.46
C THR A 551 24.96 -5.91 -0.75
N SER A 552 24.76 -5.10 -1.78
CA SER A 552 25.70 -4.03 -2.16
C SER A 552 25.75 -2.92 -1.10
N ALA A 553 24.64 -2.56 -0.49
CA ALA A 553 24.54 -1.60 0.61
C ALA A 553 25.36 -2.08 1.83
N SER A 554 25.14 -3.32 2.25
CA SER A 554 25.91 -3.91 3.36
C SER A 554 27.42 -3.98 3.05
N ARG A 555 27.76 -4.17 1.78
CA ARG A 555 29.17 -4.12 1.34
C ARG A 555 29.74 -2.71 1.40
N ALA A 556 28.95 -1.71 0.99
CA ALA A 556 29.34 -0.31 1.09
C ALA A 556 29.54 0.14 2.55
N GLU A 557 28.66 -0.27 3.46
CA GLU A 557 28.81 -0.04 4.91
C GLU A 557 30.08 -0.67 5.46
N TRP A 558 30.38 -1.89 5.02
CA TRP A 558 31.60 -2.57 5.43
C TRP A 558 32.87 -1.82 4.99
N PHE A 559 32.90 -1.29 3.75
CA PHE A 559 34.01 -0.47 3.28
C PHE A 559 34.09 0.86 4.04
N LEU A 560 32.92 1.51 4.29
CA LEU A 560 32.87 2.76 5.04
C LEU A 560 33.52 2.60 6.43
N ASP A 561 33.20 1.51 7.15
CA ASP A 561 33.83 1.17 8.43
C ASP A 561 35.35 0.95 8.27
N LYS A 562 35.79 0.20 7.24
CA LYS A 562 37.23 -0.13 7.06
C LYS A 562 38.06 1.03 6.55
N GLU A 563 37.47 1.93 5.78
CA GLU A 563 38.18 3.05 5.14
C GLU A 563 38.25 4.27 6.04
N ILE A 564 37.12 4.63 6.71
CA ILE A 564 37.03 5.87 7.47
C ILE A 564 36.47 5.73 8.89
N ASP A 565 36.29 4.50 9.39
CA ASP A 565 35.79 4.18 10.75
C ASP A 565 34.43 4.81 11.07
N GLU A 566 33.53 4.81 10.08
CA GLU A 566 32.16 5.33 10.22
C GLU A 566 31.15 4.19 10.08
N SER A 567 30.06 4.28 10.85
CA SER A 567 28.94 3.34 10.81
C SER A 567 27.63 4.07 10.62
N VAL A 568 26.67 3.43 9.95
CA VAL A 568 25.40 4.04 9.57
C VAL A 568 24.20 3.12 9.91
N ASP A 569 23.00 3.66 9.94
CA ASP A 569 21.74 2.94 10.20
C ASP A 569 21.03 2.53 8.89
N GLY A 570 21.67 2.78 7.75
CA GLY A 570 21.16 2.38 6.43
C GLY A 570 21.85 3.10 5.28
N VAL A 571 21.53 2.67 4.06
CA VAL A 571 22.15 3.15 2.82
C VAL A 571 21.08 3.59 1.82
N VAL A 572 21.34 4.69 1.14
CA VAL A 572 20.50 5.22 0.05
C VAL A 572 21.37 5.32 -1.21
N GLY A 573 20.98 4.65 -2.28
CA GLY A 573 21.63 4.77 -3.59
C GLY A 573 20.83 5.72 -4.50
N VAL A 574 21.48 6.72 -5.08
CA VAL A 574 20.87 7.65 -6.06
C VAL A 574 21.77 7.77 -7.28
N ASP A 575 21.15 8.00 -8.45
CA ASP A 575 21.89 8.20 -9.70
C ASP A 575 21.66 9.58 -10.32
N LEU A 576 22.27 9.83 -11.50
CA LEU A 576 22.13 11.13 -12.17
C LEU A 576 20.71 11.40 -12.69
N GLU A 577 19.91 10.36 -13.01
CA GLU A 577 18.54 10.58 -13.43
C GLU A 577 17.68 11.06 -12.26
N PHE A 578 17.89 10.53 -11.05
CA PHE A 578 17.30 11.10 -9.83
C PHE A 578 17.66 12.58 -9.69
N ALA A 579 18.96 12.93 -9.80
CA ALA A 579 19.40 14.31 -9.70
C ALA A 579 18.76 15.22 -10.76
N LYS A 580 18.64 14.74 -12.00
CA LYS A 580 17.97 15.43 -13.11
C LYS A 580 16.48 15.66 -12.82
N ASN A 581 15.77 14.64 -12.30
CA ASN A 581 14.36 14.76 -11.92
C ASN A 581 14.14 15.78 -10.81
N ILE A 582 15.05 15.86 -9.86
CA ILE A 582 15.03 16.91 -8.84
C ILE A 582 15.29 18.30 -9.44
N LEU A 583 16.33 18.46 -10.28
CA LEU A 583 16.66 19.72 -10.97
C LEU A 583 15.51 20.27 -11.81
N LYS A 584 14.76 19.40 -12.46
CA LYS A 584 13.56 19.75 -13.24
C LYS A 584 12.51 20.50 -12.39
N ILE A 585 12.50 20.26 -11.09
CA ILE A 585 11.53 20.84 -10.16
C ILE A 585 12.10 22.07 -9.47
N VAL A 586 13.30 21.93 -8.90
CA VAL A 586 13.92 23.00 -8.10
C VAL A 586 14.61 24.04 -8.96
N GLY A 587 14.79 23.78 -10.27
CA GLY A 587 15.45 24.66 -11.21
C GLY A 587 16.99 24.56 -11.20
N PRO A 588 17.66 25.40 -11.97
CA PRO A 588 19.10 25.38 -12.13
C PRO A 588 19.86 25.64 -10.84
N ILE A 589 21.01 25.01 -10.68
CA ILE A 589 21.98 25.25 -9.62
C ILE A 589 23.26 25.89 -10.16
N SER A 590 23.87 26.78 -9.41
CA SER A 590 25.14 27.44 -9.78
C SER A 590 26.29 26.78 -9.03
N LEU A 591 27.26 26.29 -9.77
CA LEU A 591 28.51 25.74 -9.27
C LEU A 591 29.61 26.78 -9.39
N THR A 592 29.77 27.61 -8.38
CA THR A 592 30.71 28.76 -8.38
C THR A 592 32.14 28.35 -8.62
N ASP A 593 32.56 27.20 -8.04
CA ASP A 593 33.94 26.69 -8.16
C ASP A 593 34.30 26.25 -9.59
N PHE A 594 33.27 26.01 -10.42
CA PHE A 594 33.42 25.57 -11.82
C PHE A 594 32.98 26.66 -12.80
N ASN A 595 32.43 27.77 -12.33
CA ASN A 595 31.81 28.81 -13.15
C ASN A 595 30.75 28.27 -14.11
N GLU A 596 29.95 27.30 -13.61
CA GLU A 596 28.97 26.56 -14.37
C GLU A 596 27.57 26.69 -13.76
N VAL A 597 26.54 26.67 -14.63
CA VAL A 597 25.14 26.54 -14.23
C VAL A 597 24.64 25.19 -14.75
N VAL A 598 24.13 24.37 -13.85
CA VAL A 598 23.65 23.01 -14.14
C VAL A 598 22.14 22.96 -13.99
N ASP A 599 21.46 22.42 -14.98
CA ASP A 599 20.02 22.19 -15.02
C ASP A 599 19.68 20.75 -15.47
N ASP A 600 18.39 20.45 -15.57
CA ASP A 600 17.89 19.13 -15.99
C ASP A 600 18.25 18.75 -17.44
N LYS A 601 18.59 19.71 -18.28
CA LYS A 601 18.91 19.49 -19.72
C LYS A 601 20.38 19.27 -19.94
N ASN A 602 21.22 19.95 -19.16
CA ASN A 602 22.66 19.96 -19.38
C ASN A 602 23.47 19.11 -18.37
N LEU A 603 22.84 18.53 -17.34
CA LEU A 603 23.51 17.76 -16.29
C LEU A 603 24.41 16.66 -16.86
N TYR A 604 23.90 15.85 -17.77
CA TYR A 604 24.65 14.74 -18.39
C TYR A 604 25.82 15.25 -19.25
N GLU A 605 25.55 16.22 -20.12
CA GLU A 605 26.56 16.82 -21.00
C GLU A 605 27.70 17.45 -20.20
N LYS A 606 27.38 18.26 -19.19
CA LYS A 606 28.41 18.92 -18.36
C LYS A 606 29.18 17.93 -17.50
N THR A 607 28.51 16.91 -16.99
CA THR A 607 29.17 15.80 -16.28
C THR A 607 30.14 15.05 -17.21
N GLN A 608 29.80 14.90 -18.49
CA GLN A 608 30.69 14.31 -19.48
C GLN A 608 31.83 15.25 -19.84
N GLY A 609 31.55 16.48 -20.18
CA GLY A 609 32.54 17.47 -20.67
C GLY A 609 33.65 17.76 -19.66
N GLN A 610 33.37 17.76 -18.35
CA GLN A 610 34.38 17.95 -17.30
C GLN A 610 35.38 16.80 -17.19
N VAL A 611 35.12 15.66 -17.85
CA VAL A 611 36.01 14.48 -17.83
C VAL A 611 36.96 14.46 -19.00
N GLU A 612 36.56 14.99 -20.17
CA GLU A 612 37.37 14.94 -21.37
C GLU A 612 38.52 15.96 -21.37
N SER A 613 38.38 17.07 -20.63
CA SER A 613 39.32 18.17 -20.71
C SER A 613 40.59 18.01 -19.86
N ASP A 614 40.60 17.18 -18.79
CA ASP A 614 41.72 17.15 -17.85
C ASP A 614 41.94 15.76 -17.16
N PHE A 615 41.84 14.66 -17.90
CA PHE A 615 42.02 13.34 -17.30
C PHE A 615 43.47 12.98 -17.04
N PHE A 616 43.88 13.05 -15.75
CA PHE A 616 44.96 12.27 -15.18
C PHE A 616 44.39 11.24 -14.21
N PRO A 617 44.76 9.97 -14.24
CA PRO A 617 44.45 9.04 -13.18
C PRO A 617 44.87 9.61 -11.82
N GLY A 618 43.89 9.85 -10.93
CA GLY A 618 44.11 10.51 -9.65
C GLY A 618 43.90 12.02 -9.62
N SER A 619 43.34 12.67 -10.65
CA SER A 619 43.05 14.09 -10.61
C SER A 619 41.82 14.42 -9.77
N TYR A 620 42.00 15.29 -8.79
CA TYR A 620 40.92 15.74 -7.87
C TYR A 620 39.79 16.54 -8.53
N LYS A 621 39.96 17.04 -9.76
CA LYS A 621 38.98 17.89 -10.44
C LYS A 621 37.68 17.19 -10.86
N LYS A 622 37.75 15.91 -11.25
CA LYS A 622 36.55 15.13 -11.69
C LYS A 622 35.61 14.86 -10.55
N THR A 623 36.15 14.43 -9.44
CA THR A 623 35.43 14.10 -8.23
C THR A 623 34.76 15.31 -7.61
N SER A 624 35.39 16.48 -7.71
CA SER A 624 34.87 17.72 -7.17
C SER A 624 33.64 18.23 -7.93
N PHE A 625 33.45 17.95 -9.24
CA PHE A 625 32.27 18.43 -9.98
C PHE A 625 30.99 17.73 -9.51
N LEU A 626 30.93 16.40 -9.50
CA LEU A 626 29.77 15.65 -9.01
C LEU A 626 29.52 15.90 -7.52
N THR A 627 30.58 16.05 -6.72
CA THR A 627 30.47 16.43 -5.31
C THR A 627 29.86 17.82 -5.15
N ALA A 628 30.26 18.78 -6.00
CA ALA A 628 29.69 20.12 -6.00
C ALA A 628 28.22 20.12 -6.46
N VAL A 629 27.90 19.37 -7.51
CA VAL A 629 26.49 19.16 -7.93
C VAL A 629 25.66 18.59 -6.79
N SER A 630 26.10 17.49 -6.15
CA SER A 630 25.38 16.83 -5.06
C SER A 630 25.16 17.77 -3.88
N ARG A 631 26.18 18.48 -3.45
CA ARG A 631 26.12 19.47 -2.36
C ARG A 631 25.13 20.58 -2.67
N GLN A 632 25.23 21.19 -3.85
CA GLN A 632 24.38 22.30 -4.24
C GLN A 632 22.94 21.88 -4.46
N LEU A 633 22.71 20.67 -5.01
CA LEU A 633 21.38 20.09 -5.17
C LEU A 633 20.70 19.86 -3.83
N LEU A 634 21.40 19.26 -2.86
CA LEU A 634 20.87 19.02 -1.52
C LEU A 634 20.56 20.33 -0.79
N THR A 635 21.42 21.35 -0.92
CA THR A 635 21.15 22.70 -0.39
C THR A 635 19.87 23.27 -1.00
N ARG A 636 19.73 23.16 -2.33
CA ARG A 636 18.54 23.68 -3.03
C ARG A 636 17.26 22.94 -2.68
N VAL A 637 17.35 21.63 -2.44
CA VAL A 637 16.21 20.83 -1.96
C VAL A 637 15.81 21.22 -0.53
N ALA A 638 16.78 21.47 0.35
CA ALA A 638 16.50 21.96 1.71
C ALA A 638 15.79 23.35 1.72
N GLU A 639 16.08 24.17 0.71
CA GLU A 639 15.46 25.48 0.48
C GLU A 639 14.18 25.42 -0.37
N ALA A 640 13.62 24.24 -0.60
CA ALA A 640 12.46 24.04 -1.48
C ALA A 640 11.24 24.84 -1.00
N LYS A 641 10.61 25.52 -1.94
CA LYS A 641 9.39 26.30 -1.69
C LYS A 641 8.17 25.37 -1.57
N GLU A 642 7.16 25.82 -0.85
CA GLU A 642 5.94 25.04 -0.61
C GLU A 642 5.35 24.44 -1.91
N LYS A 643 5.32 25.21 -3.01
CA LYS A 643 4.85 24.75 -4.32
C LYS A 643 5.72 23.65 -4.97
N GLU A 644 6.96 23.49 -4.54
CA GLU A 644 7.93 22.51 -5.05
C GLU A 644 7.85 21.18 -4.26
N LEU A 645 7.36 21.20 -3.01
CA LEU A 645 7.38 20.05 -2.10
C LEU A 645 6.64 18.84 -2.65
N LEU A 646 5.44 19.03 -3.19
CA LEU A 646 4.66 17.95 -3.74
C LEU A 646 5.27 17.38 -5.02
N PRO A 647 5.66 18.19 -6.02
CA PRO A 647 6.43 17.68 -7.17
C PRO A 647 7.68 16.91 -6.76
N LEU A 648 8.43 17.38 -5.74
CA LEU A 648 9.59 16.67 -5.20
C LEU A 648 9.20 15.31 -4.60
N THR A 649 8.15 15.25 -3.80
CA THR A 649 7.66 13.99 -3.23
C THR A 649 7.29 12.99 -4.33
N LEU A 650 6.60 13.45 -5.39
CA LEU A 650 6.24 12.61 -6.52
C LEU A 650 7.46 12.14 -7.32
N ALA A 651 8.44 13.00 -7.52
CA ALA A 651 9.69 12.64 -8.21
C ALA A 651 10.52 11.63 -7.41
N ILE A 652 10.53 11.73 -6.08
CA ILE A 652 11.14 10.73 -5.19
C ILE A 652 10.43 9.39 -5.34
N LEU A 653 9.09 9.36 -5.28
CA LEU A 653 8.32 8.13 -5.45
C LEU A 653 8.51 7.51 -6.83
N GLU A 654 8.51 8.31 -7.89
CA GLU A 654 8.80 7.86 -9.25
C GLU A 654 10.20 7.27 -9.35
N SER A 655 11.20 7.93 -8.75
CA SER A 655 12.59 7.46 -8.75
C SER A 655 12.77 6.15 -7.97
N LEU A 656 12.00 5.92 -6.90
CA LEU A 656 11.93 4.64 -6.19
C LEU A 656 11.30 3.55 -7.07
N GLU A 657 10.19 3.83 -7.75
CA GLU A 657 9.52 2.88 -8.64
C GLU A 657 10.36 2.53 -9.88
N THR A 658 11.16 3.48 -10.37
CA THR A 658 12.02 3.31 -11.56
C THR A 658 13.45 2.92 -11.23
N ARG A 659 13.76 2.67 -9.94
CA ARG A 659 15.09 2.25 -9.42
C ARG A 659 16.23 3.25 -9.70
N HIS A 660 15.91 4.54 -9.79
CA HIS A 660 16.89 5.64 -9.76
C HIS A 660 17.20 6.08 -8.33
N LEU A 661 16.40 5.61 -7.37
CA LEU A 661 16.57 5.74 -5.93
C LEU A 661 16.31 4.37 -5.30
N GLN A 662 17.18 3.90 -4.41
CA GLN A 662 17.05 2.64 -3.68
C GLN A 662 17.38 2.86 -2.22
N VAL A 663 16.75 2.13 -1.30
CA VAL A 663 16.87 2.34 0.14
C VAL A 663 17.05 1.02 0.86
N PHE A 664 18.07 0.95 1.71
CA PHE A 664 18.32 -0.15 2.65
C PHE A 664 18.39 0.39 4.06
N LEU A 665 17.66 -0.19 5.01
CA LEU A 665 17.54 0.27 6.39
C LEU A 665 17.79 -0.84 7.40
N HIS A 666 18.49 -0.54 8.49
CA HIS A 666 18.68 -1.47 9.60
C HIS A 666 17.41 -1.63 10.47
N ASN A 667 16.52 -0.63 10.48
CA ASN A 667 15.21 -0.76 11.13
C ASN A 667 14.38 -1.83 10.41
N LYS A 668 14.17 -2.97 11.07
CA LYS A 668 13.52 -4.14 10.47
C LYS A 668 12.10 -3.86 9.99
N SER A 669 11.30 -3.11 10.77
CA SER A 669 9.91 -2.82 10.42
C SER A 669 9.83 -1.93 9.17
N ALA A 670 10.64 -0.88 9.12
CA ALA A 670 10.73 0.00 7.95
C ALA A 670 11.31 -0.74 6.73
N GLN A 671 12.32 -1.58 6.91
CA GLN A 671 12.90 -2.38 5.82
C GLN A 671 11.86 -3.32 5.21
N VAL A 672 11.07 -4.03 6.02
CA VAL A 672 9.98 -4.88 5.51
C VAL A 672 8.99 -4.07 4.67
N ALA A 673 8.66 -2.85 5.08
CA ALA A 673 7.77 -1.99 4.32
C ALA A 673 8.41 -1.52 3.01
N ILE A 674 9.67 -1.09 3.04
CA ILE A 674 10.46 -0.70 1.85
C ILE A 674 10.55 -1.86 0.85
N SER A 675 10.87 -3.08 1.34
CA SER A 675 10.95 -4.30 0.52
C SER A 675 9.58 -4.65 -0.11
N SER A 676 8.50 -4.57 0.66
CA SER A 676 7.14 -4.82 0.16
C SER A 676 6.69 -3.83 -0.93
N LEU A 677 7.26 -2.61 -0.91
CA LEU A 677 7.03 -1.61 -1.96
C LEU A 677 7.97 -1.79 -3.17
N GLY A 678 8.97 -2.67 -3.08
CA GLY A 678 10.00 -2.89 -4.11
C GLY A 678 11.04 -1.77 -4.17
N PHE A 679 11.18 -0.96 -3.11
CA PHE A 679 12.04 0.23 -3.07
C PHE A 679 13.46 -0.06 -2.56
N ASP A 680 13.69 -1.28 -2.06
CA ASP A 680 15.01 -1.71 -1.58
C ASP A 680 15.96 -2.17 -2.68
N GLY A 681 15.49 -2.28 -3.91
CA GLY A 681 16.30 -2.79 -5.02
C GLY A 681 16.75 -4.25 -4.85
N ALA A 682 16.13 -5.02 -3.95
CA ALA A 682 16.40 -6.43 -3.77
C ALA A 682 16.08 -7.24 -5.03
N VAL A 683 16.79 -8.34 -5.23
CA VAL A 683 16.46 -9.31 -6.27
C VAL A 683 15.45 -10.30 -5.72
N ASN A 684 14.18 -9.97 -5.84
CA ASN A 684 13.08 -10.82 -5.40
C ASN A 684 12.71 -11.81 -6.50
N GLN A 685 12.42 -13.05 -6.09
CA GLN A 685 11.94 -14.10 -6.99
C GLN A 685 10.43 -14.20 -6.86
N PRO A 686 9.69 -14.17 -7.96
CA PRO A 686 8.25 -14.39 -7.92
C PRO A 686 7.96 -15.86 -7.55
N SER A 687 6.83 -16.08 -6.93
CA SER A 687 6.32 -17.42 -6.64
C SER A 687 4.83 -17.49 -6.93
N CYS A 688 4.32 -18.68 -7.16
CA CYS A 688 2.90 -18.94 -7.29
C CYS A 688 2.55 -20.36 -6.82
N LEU A 689 1.27 -20.62 -6.60
CA LEU A 689 0.77 -21.89 -6.07
C LEU A 689 -0.15 -22.60 -7.06
N GLY A 690 -0.26 -23.92 -6.94
CA GLY A 690 -1.12 -24.73 -7.80
C GLY A 690 -0.50 -24.99 -9.16
N ASN A 691 -1.36 -25.09 -10.21
CA ASN A 691 -0.92 -25.28 -11.59
C ASN A 691 -0.41 -23.93 -12.17
N CYS A 692 0.70 -23.44 -11.62
CA CYS A 692 1.26 -22.14 -11.93
C CYS A 692 2.79 -22.21 -11.97
N TYR A 693 3.39 -21.53 -12.95
CA TYR A 693 4.83 -21.29 -13.00
C TYR A 693 5.15 -19.81 -12.99
N ALA A 694 6.03 -19.42 -12.07
CA ALA A 694 6.49 -18.04 -11.92
C ALA A 694 7.93 -17.91 -12.45
N ASP A 695 8.03 -17.50 -13.69
CA ASP A 695 9.29 -17.26 -14.41
C ASP A 695 9.80 -15.84 -14.17
N TRP A 696 11.12 -15.67 -14.20
CA TRP A 696 11.71 -14.34 -14.07
C TRP A 696 13.11 -14.27 -14.67
N PHE A 697 13.49 -13.09 -15.11
CA PHE A 697 14.86 -12.76 -15.42
C PHE A 697 15.16 -11.27 -15.17
N GLY A 698 16.45 -10.94 -15.11
CA GLY A 698 16.96 -9.59 -15.09
C GLY A 698 18.26 -9.48 -15.84
N VAL A 699 18.41 -8.42 -16.63
CA VAL A 699 19.67 -8.12 -17.32
C VAL A 699 20.50 -7.18 -16.43
N VAL A 700 21.76 -7.51 -16.23
CA VAL A 700 22.70 -6.69 -15.45
C VAL A 700 23.91 -6.37 -16.34
N ASP A 701 23.99 -5.12 -16.68
CA ASP A 701 25.05 -4.55 -17.50
C ASP A 701 26.02 -3.78 -16.58
N ALA A 702 27.29 -4.12 -16.61
CA ALA A 702 28.31 -3.47 -15.81
C ALA A 702 29.45 -2.96 -16.71
N ASN A 703 29.54 -1.65 -16.87
CA ASN A 703 30.60 -1.02 -17.64
C ASN A 703 31.96 -1.30 -16.97
N VAL A 704 32.85 -1.97 -17.69
CA VAL A 704 34.22 -2.28 -17.28
C VAL A 704 35.25 -1.57 -18.17
N GLY A 705 34.81 -0.62 -18.99
CA GLY A 705 35.66 0.20 -19.85
C GLY A 705 36.26 1.42 -19.17
N VAL A 706 35.91 1.69 -17.91
CA VAL A 706 36.36 2.88 -17.16
C VAL A 706 36.11 4.18 -17.94
N ASN A 707 35.00 4.25 -18.62
CA ASN A 707 34.61 5.39 -19.45
C ASN A 707 33.08 5.60 -19.38
N LYS A 708 32.59 6.69 -19.97
CA LYS A 708 31.18 7.06 -19.96
C LYS A 708 30.46 6.64 -21.22
N ALA A 709 30.87 5.55 -21.84
CA ALA A 709 30.31 5.08 -23.12
C ALA A 709 28.83 4.66 -23.02
N ASN A 710 28.31 4.41 -21.82
CA ASN A 710 26.87 4.19 -21.58
C ASN A 710 25.98 5.38 -22.06
N TYR A 711 26.53 6.59 -22.08
CA TYR A 711 25.85 7.75 -22.64
C TYR A 711 25.44 7.58 -24.12
N PHE A 712 26.21 6.83 -24.87
CA PHE A 712 26.01 6.56 -26.30
C PHE A 712 25.32 5.22 -26.55
N LEU A 713 25.04 4.44 -25.51
CA LEU A 713 24.54 3.08 -25.64
C LEU A 713 23.00 3.05 -25.69
N GLU A 714 22.44 2.44 -26.73
CA GLU A 714 21.05 2.01 -26.78
C GLU A 714 20.99 0.51 -26.52
N ARG A 715 20.12 0.07 -25.62
CA ARG A 715 19.93 -1.33 -25.28
C ARG A 715 18.48 -1.75 -25.59
N GLU A 716 18.34 -2.87 -26.30
CA GLU A 716 17.04 -3.47 -26.60
C GLU A 716 17.04 -4.95 -26.18
N LEU A 717 15.94 -5.44 -25.67
CA LEU A 717 15.76 -6.80 -25.17
C LEU A 717 14.72 -7.53 -26.01
N ALA A 718 14.99 -8.78 -26.36
CA ALA A 718 14.00 -9.66 -26.96
C ALA A 718 13.99 -10.98 -26.19
N PHE A 719 12.90 -11.27 -25.50
CA PHE A 719 12.71 -12.50 -24.74
C PHE A 719 11.68 -13.40 -25.42
N SER A 720 12.05 -14.66 -25.58
CA SER A 720 11.15 -15.70 -26.08
C SER A 720 11.18 -16.91 -25.15
N ALA A 721 10.02 -17.40 -24.73
CA ALA A 721 9.89 -18.62 -23.95
C ALA A 721 9.00 -19.63 -24.66
N TYR A 722 9.50 -20.86 -24.78
CA TYR A 722 8.78 -22.03 -25.31
C TYR A 722 8.39 -22.91 -24.14
N LEU A 723 7.09 -22.99 -23.86
CA LEU A 723 6.56 -23.80 -22.79
C LEU A 723 6.04 -25.14 -23.31
N SER A 724 6.44 -26.19 -22.63
CA SER A 724 5.84 -27.53 -22.74
C SER A 724 5.28 -27.95 -21.38
N GLY A 725 4.63 -29.09 -21.24
CA GLY A 725 4.08 -29.50 -19.95
C GLY A 725 5.12 -29.68 -18.85
N GLN A 726 6.36 -29.98 -19.19
CA GLN A 726 7.42 -30.22 -18.20
C GLN A 726 8.61 -29.27 -18.34
N ASP A 727 8.80 -28.66 -19.51
CA ASP A 727 9.99 -27.86 -19.79
C ASP A 727 9.63 -26.45 -20.26
N LEU A 728 10.48 -25.50 -19.86
CA LEU A 728 10.57 -24.16 -20.42
C LEU A 728 11.93 -24.02 -21.12
N LYS A 729 11.95 -23.50 -22.35
CA LYS A 729 13.17 -23.06 -23.02
C LYS A 729 13.11 -21.55 -23.21
N GLY A 730 13.99 -20.84 -22.53
CA GLY A 730 14.12 -19.39 -22.56
C GLY A 730 15.22 -18.96 -23.49
N PHE A 731 14.98 -17.89 -24.26
CA PHE A 731 15.95 -17.20 -25.11
C PHE A 731 15.85 -15.71 -24.82
N LEU A 732 16.96 -15.08 -24.45
CA LEU A 732 17.03 -13.66 -24.24
C LEU A 732 18.14 -13.06 -25.12
N THR A 733 17.75 -12.25 -26.08
CA THR A 733 18.69 -11.48 -26.92
C THR A 733 18.80 -10.07 -26.36
N VAL A 734 20.01 -9.64 -26.07
CA VAL A 734 20.37 -8.28 -25.67
C VAL A 734 21.07 -7.61 -26.84
N ASN A 735 20.46 -6.62 -27.45
CA ASN A 735 21.02 -5.84 -28.54
C ASN A 735 21.65 -4.58 -27.95
N LEU A 736 22.96 -4.39 -28.21
CA LEU A 736 23.79 -3.28 -27.72
C LEU A 736 24.24 -2.47 -28.92
N LYS A 737 23.71 -1.26 -29.11
CA LYS A 737 24.04 -0.33 -30.19
C LYS A 737 24.80 0.87 -29.60
N ASN A 738 26.04 1.04 -30.01
CA ASN A 738 26.88 2.15 -29.59
C ASN A 738 26.87 3.26 -30.66
N SER A 739 26.23 4.38 -30.36
CA SER A 739 26.09 5.54 -31.23
C SER A 739 27.27 6.54 -31.14
N ALA A 740 28.32 6.22 -30.37
CA ALA A 740 29.50 7.07 -30.23
C ALA A 740 30.18 7.35 -31.57
N ASN A 741 30.72 8.56 -31.74
CA ASN A 741 31.50 8.91 -32.91
C ASN A 741 32.84 8.17 -32.86
N SER A 742 33.27 7.64 -34.01
CA SER A 742 34.56 6.95 -34.16
C SER A 742 35.77 7.80 -33.76
N ALA A 743 35.68 9.14 -33.85
CA ALA A 743 36.70 10.06 -33.41
C ALA A 743 36.99 10.00 -31.89
N LEU A 744 36.07 9.47 -31.06
CA LEU A 744 36.25 9.28 -29.63
C LEU A 744 37.21 8.10 -29.33
N GLY A 745 37.50 7.22 -30.27
CA GLY A 745 38.40 6.09 -30.09
C GLY A 745 38.05 5.23 -28.88
N GLU A 746 39.01 4.98 -27.99
CA GLU A 746 38.79 4.18 -26.76
C GLU A 746 37.82 4.84 -25.78
N ALA A 747 37.71 6.16 -25.72
CA ALA A 747 36.74 6.85 -24.88
C ALA A 747 35.28 6.55 -25.28
N GLY A 748 35.04 6.28 -26.59
CA GLY A 748 33.76 5.89 -27.13
C GLY A 748 33.53 4.36 -27.16
N ARG A 749 34.55 3.54 -26.83
CA ARG A 749 34.45 2.08 -26.88
C ARG A 749 33.77 1.56 -25.62
N TYR A 750 32.65 0.87 -25.81
CA TYR A 750 31.92 0.28 -24.71
C TYR A 750 32.41 -1.12 -24.38
N LYS A 751 32.78 -1.35 -23.12
CA LYS A 751 33.17 -2.66 -22.60
C LYS A 751 32.28 -2.99 -21.41
N THR A 752 31.66 -4.15 -21.43
CA THR A 752 30.76 -4.55 -20.37
C THR A 752 30.94 -5.99 -19.95
N TYR A 753 30.75 -6.26 -18.66
CA TYR A 753 30.44 -7.58 -18.15
C TYR A 753 28.92 -7.70 -18.06
N LEU A 754 28.35 -8.31 -19.11
CA LEU A 754 26.91 -8.47 -19.27
C LEU A 754 26.43 -9.77 -18.61
N ARG A 755 25.53 -9.68 -17.66
CA ARG A 755 24.97 -10.83 -16.95
C ARG A 755 23.46 -10.95 -17.18
N VAL A 756 22.96 -12.19 -17.20
CA VAL A 756 21.54 -12.48 -17.02
C VAL A 756 21.33 -13.18 -15.67
N MET A 757 20.38 -12.68 -14.89
CA MET A 757 19.93 -13.32 -13.65
C MET A 757 18.75 -14.20 -13.98
N LEU A 758 18.72 -15.42 -13.44
CA LEU A 758 17.76 -16.46 -13.74
C LEU A 758 17.37 -17.22 -12.45
N PRO A 759 16.28 -17.99 -12.46
CA PRO A 759 15.95 -18.96 -11.42
C PRO A 759 17.09 -19.94 -11.16
N MET A 760 17.20 -20.45 -9.91
CA MET A 760 18.19 -21.49 -9.56
C MET A 760 18.03 -22.78 -10.38
N SER A 761 16.81 -23.08 -10.80
CA SER A 761 16.46 -24.24 -11.65
C SER A 761 17.01 -24.13 -13.07
N ALA A 762 17.31 -22.91 -13.53
CA ALA A 762 17.74 -22.69 -14.91
C ALA A 762 19.07 -23.39 -15.23
N SER A 763 19.09 -24.23 -16.26
CA SER A 763 20.29 -24.79 -16.86
C SER A 763 20.68 -23.92 -18.02
N VAL A 764 21.72 -23.10 -17.83
CA VAL A 764 22.21 -22.18 -18.86
C VAL A 764 23.11 -22.91 -19.84
N ASN A 765 22.85 -22.69 -21.12
CA ASN A 765 23.66 -23.21 -22.20
C ASN A 765 24.82 -22.25 -22.54
N GLU A 766 25.18 -22.14 -23.80
CA GLU A 766 26.10 -21.15 -24.32
C GLU A 766 25.44 -19.79 -24.53
N ALA A 767 26.24 -18.72 -24.51
CA ALA A 767 25.84 -17.40 -24.98
C ALA A 767 26.38 -17.19 -26.40
N LEU A 768 25.50 -16.74 -27.30
CA LEU A 768 25.90 -16.48 -28.69
C LEU A 768 26.02 -14.99 -28.93
N THR A 769 27.22 -14.52 -29.26
CA THR A 769 27.47 -13.13 -29.65
C THR A 769 27.50 -12.99 -31.17
N THR A 770 26.63 -12.09 -31.66
CA THR A 770 26.49 -11.81 -33.11
C THR A 770 26.93 -10.37 -33.43
N SER A 771 27.76 -10.20 -34.49
CA SER A 771 28.20 -8.91 -35.00
C SER A 771 28.16 -8.95 -36.54
N GLY A 772 27.13 -8.39 -37.15
CA GLY A 772 26.85 -8.55 -38.58
C GLY A 772 26.63 -10.00 -38.97
N SER A 773 27.45 -10.55 -39.82
CA SER A 773 27.43 -11.96 -40.24
C SER A 773 28.30 -12.89 -39.38
N PHE A 774 29.07 -12.35 -38.42
CA PHE A 774 29.95 -13.12 -37.57
C PHE A 774 29.20 -13.53 -36.31
N GLN A 775 29.30 -14.83 -35.93
CA GLN A 775 28.76 -15.38 -34.71
C GLN A 775 29.85 -16.08 -33.94
N GLU A 776 29.86 -15.88 -32.64
CA GLU A 776 30.80 -16.47 -31.70
C GLU A 776 30.06 -17.03 -30.49
N ALA A 777 30.24 -18.33 -30.23
CA ALA A 777 29.72 -18.97 -29.02
C ALA A 777 30.68 -18.73 -27.88
N GLN A 778 30.15 -18.32 -26.73
CA GLN A 778 30.89 -18.11 -25.49
C GLN A 778 30.28 -18.97 -24.40
N THR A 779 31.14 -19.55 -23.55
CA THR A 779 30.67 -20.22 -22.33
C THR A 779 30.51 -19.15 -21.23
N PRO A 780 29.30 -18.90 -20.76
CA PRO A 780 29.09 -17.91 -19.68
C PRO A 780 29.78 -18.32 -18.37
N GLU A 781 30.33 -17.36 -17.67
CA GLU A 781 30.71 -17.54 -16.25
C GLU A 781 29.45 -17.68 -15.42
N ILE A 782 29.26 -18.79 -14.72
CA ILE A 782 28.07 -19.04 -13.90
C ILE A 782 28.41 -18.79 -12.44
N GLU A 783 27.66 -17.91 -11.80
CA GLU A 783 27.70 -17.68 -10.36
C GLU A 783 26.33 -17.99 -9.73
N GLU A 784 26.33 -18.71 -8.60
CA GLU A 784 25.13 -18.95 -7.79
C GLU A 784 25.16 -18.03 -6.57
N LYS A 785 24.16 -17.18 -6.44
CA LYS A 785 24.07 -16.16 -5.37
C LYS A 785 22.66 -16.04 -4.83
N SER A 786 22.50 -16.13 -3.52
CA SER A 786 21.24 -15.80 -2.84
C SER A 786 19.99 -16.40 -3.52
N GLY A 787 20.09 -17.69 -3.93
CA GLY A 787 18.97 -18.43 -4.55
C GLY A 787 18.76 -18.15 -6.04
N ARG A 788 19.67 -17.42 -6.72
CA ARG A 788 19.62 -17.15 -8.17
C ARG A 788 20.89 -17.62 -8.87
N LYS A 789 20.80 -17.84 -10.18
CA LYS A 789 21.94 -17.98 -11.07
C LYS A 789 22.21 -16.68 -11.81
N GLU A 790 23.47 -16.33 -11.96
CA GLU A 790 23.95 -15.25 -12.81
C GLU A 790 24.86 -15.84 -13.88
N ALA A 791 24.51 -15.67 -15.13
CA ALA A 791 25.33 -16.08 -16.27
C ALA A 791 25.94 -14.87 -16.95
N GLY A 792 27.25 -14.71 -16.92
CA GLY A 792 27.97 -13.52 -17.35
C GLY A 792 28.91 -13.77 -18.53
N VAL A 793 28.99 -12.79 -19.45
CA VAL A 793 29.96 -12.76 -20.55
C VAL A 793 30.56 -11.37 -20.69
N PHE A 794 31.81 -11.29 -21.13
CA PHE A 794 32.44 -10.04 -21.50
C PHE A 794 32.07 -9.66 -22.93
N VAL A 795 31.67 -8.40 -23.13
CA VAL A 795 31.26 -7.88 -24.46
C VAL A 795 31.92 -6.53 -24.69
N GLU A 796 32.44 -6.35 -25.89
CA GLU A 796 33.00 -5.08 -26.34
C GLU A 796 32.26 -4.58 -27.57
N VAL A 797 31.79 -3.31 -27.59
CA VAL A 797 31.08 -2.68 -28.70
C VAL A 797 31.80 -1.39 -29.07
N GLY A 798 32.44 -1.39 -30.24
CA GLY A 798 33.14 -0.19 -30.77
C GLY A 798 32.18 0.93 -31.12
N PRO A 799 32.70 2.17 -31.30
CA PRO A 799 31.92 3.29 -31.77
C PRO A 799 31.24 2.99 -33.11
N GLY A 800 29.94 3.32 -33.25
CA GLY A 800 29.13 3.08 -34.42
C GLY A 800 28.77 1.60 -34.68
N GLN A 801 29.13 0.68 -33.76
CA GLN A 801 28.87 -0.75 -33.92
C GLN A 801 27.61 -1.19 -33.13
N THR A 802 27.07 -2.33 -33.58
CA THR A 802 25.99 -3.03 -32.90
C THR A 802 26.43 -4.47 -32.66
N LYS A 803 26.14 -4.99 -31.45
CA LYS A 803 26.31 -6.39 -31.11
C LYS A 803 25.06 -6.95 -30.46
N GLU A 804 24.75 -8.19 -30.79
CA GLU A 804 23.66 -8.95 -30.15
C GLU A 804 24.25 -10.07 -29.30
N VAL A 805 23.76 -10.24 -28.09
CA VAL A 805 24.14 -11.35 -27.20
C VAL A 805 22.87 -12.12 -26.85
N THR A 806 22.83 -13.39 -27.25
CA THR A 806 21.68 -14.27 -26.97
C THR A 806 22.08 -15.30 -25.91
N PHE A 807 21.44 -15.22 -24.75
CA PHE A 807 21.51 -16.26 -23.74
C PHE A 807 20.38 -17.27 -23.96
N SER A 808 20.65 -18.56 -23.75
CA SER A 808 19.66 -19.62 -23.79
C SER A 808 19.74 -20.49 -22.55
N TRP A 809 18.58 -20.91 -22.06
CA TRP A 809 18.49 -21.79 -20.88
C TRP A 809 17.28 -22.71 -20.96
N GLN A 810 17.28 -23.72 -20.12
CA GLN A 810 16.19 -24.67 -19.97
C GLN A 810 15.86 -24.84 -18.48
N GLU A 811 14.56 -24.99 -18.18
CA GLU A 811 14.07 -25.23 -16.81
C GLU A 811 13.02 -26.33 -16.83
N GLU A 812 13.00 -27.11 -15.75
CA GLU A 812 11.90 -28.03 -15.50
C GLU A 812 10.76 -27.28 -14.81
N ILE A 813 9.56 -27.33 -15.44
CA ILE A 813 8.35 -26.67 -14.96
C ILE A 813 7.23 -27.70 -14.84
N GLY A 814 6.48 -27.73 -13.78
CA GLY A 814 5.42 -28.74 -13.58
C GLY A 814 4.03 -28.26 -14.05
N LEU A 815 3.89 -27.71 -15.26
CA LEU A 815 2.61 -27.19 -15.77
C LEU A 815 1.76 -28.27 -16.43
N ASP A 816 0.49 -28.37 -16.01
CA ASP A 816 -0.53 -29.23 -16.62
C ASP A 816 -1.47 -28.38 -17.49
N PHE A 817 -1.28 -28.43 -18.80
CA PHE A 817 -2.08 -27.67 -19.77
C PHE A 817 -3.49 -28.24 -20.01
N GLU A 818 -3.81 -29.41 -19.45
CA GLU A 818 -5.18 -29.99 -19.49
C GLU A 818 -6.07 -29.39 -18.39
N LYS A 819 -5.48 -28.78 -17.38
CA LYS A 819 -6.15 -28.07 -16.27
C LYS A 819 -6.01 -26.59 -16.39
N GLU A 820 -6.91 -25.83 -15.74
CA GLU A 820 -6.73 -24.39 -15.56
C GLU A 820 -5.36 -24.13 -14.94
N GLY A 821 -4.62 -23.21 -15.53
CA GLY A 821 -3.25 -22.94 -15.12
C GLY A 821 -2.83 -21.51 -15.44
N GLU A 822 -1.63 -21.20 -14.99
CA GLU A 822 -1.11 -19.84 -15.08
C GLU A 822 0.41 -19.84 -15.32
N TYR A 823 0.86 -18.98 -16.21
CA TYR A 823 2.26 -18.59 -16.36
C TYR A 823 2.40 -17.10 -16.00
N ARG A 824 3.32 -16.81 -15.09
CA ARG A 824 3.68 -15.45 -14.67
C ARG A 824 5.11 -15.16 -15.09
N LEU A 825 5.33 -14.02 -15.74
CA LEU A 825 6.66 -13.52 -16.06
C LEU A 825 6.93 -12.24 -15.30
N TYR A 826 8.05 -12.22 -14.59
CA TYR A 826 8.61 -11.04 -13.98
C TYR A 826 9.92 -10.66 -14.66
N VAL A 827 10.01 -9.45 -15.21
CA VAL A 827 11.26 -8.92 -15.78
C VAL A 827 11.75 -7.79 -14.90
N ARG A 828 12.90 -8.00 -14.29
CA ARG A 828 13.50 -7.01 -13.40
C ARG A 828 14.23 -5.92 -14.20
N LYS A 829 13.88 -4.66 -13.97
CA LYS A 829 14.63 -3.52 -14.49
C LYS A 829 15.94 -3.34 -13.74
N GLN A 830 17.04 -3.14 -14.45
CA GLN A 830 18.31 -2.75 -13.85
C GLN A 830 18.24 -1.30 -13.33
N ALA A 831 18.77 -1.04 -12.15
CA ALA A 831 18.95 0.32 -11.66
C ALA A 831 19.95 1.11 -12.54
N GLY A 832 19.73 2.42 -12.70
CA GLY A 832 20.57 3.29 -13.51
C GLY A 832 20.24 3.31 -15.00
N THR A 833 19.54 2.30 -15.57
CA THR A 833 19.07 2.36 -16.95
C THR A 833 17.85 3.28 -17.06
N LEU A 834 17.70 3.97 -18.18
CA LEU A 834 16.56 4.86 -18.40
C LEU A 834 15.33 4.05 -18.81
N GLU A 835 15.34 3.59 -20.04
CA GLU A 835 14.30 2.73 -20.60
C GLU A 835 14.91 1.80 -21.63
N ASP A 836 14.67 0.50 -21.50
CA ASP A 836 15.04 -0.47 -22.53
C ASP A 836 13.80 -0.85 -23.31
N LYS A 837 13.88 -0.89 -24.61
CA LYS A 837 12.83 -1.53 -25.39
C LYS A 837 12.84 -3.02 -25.12
N ILE A 838 11.69 -3.61 -24.86
CA ILE A 838 11.56 -5.05 -24.64
C ILE A 838 10.46 -5.65 -25.50
N ALA A 839 10.80 -6.69 -26.22
CA ALA A 839 9.87 -7.58 -26.89
C ALA A 839 9.75 -8.88 -26.06
N VAL A 840 8.54 -9.30 -25.77
CA VAL A 840 8.26 -10.56 -25.07
C VAL A 840 7.41 -11.42 -25.98
N THR A 841 7.79 -12.68 -26.19
CA THR A 841 7.04 -13.65 -26.97
C THR A 841 6.95 -14.98 -26.23
N LEU A 842 5.75 -15.52 -26.07
CA LEU A 842 5.51 -16.80 -25.41
C LEU A 842 4.88 -17.77 -26.38
N TYR A 843 5.46 -18.96 -26.47
CA TYR A 843 4.99 -20.06 -27.29
C TYR A 843 4.40 -21.13 -26.37
N LEU A 844 3.10 -21.39 -26.51
CA LEU A 844 2.35 -22.38 -25.74
C LEU A 844 2.12 -23.63 -26.60
N PRO A 845 1.83 -24.79 -26.00
CA PRO A 845 1.42 -25.99 -26.73
C PRO A 845 0.19 -25.75 -27.59
N GLN A 846 0.10 -26.45 -28.72
CA GLN A 846 -1.03 -26.30 -29.65
C GLN A 846 -2.37 -26.64 -28.97
N GLY A 847 -3.39 -25.82 -29.25
CA GLY A 847 -4.75 -26.03 -28.77
C GLY A 847 -5.10 -25.42 -27.43
N ILE A 848 -4.14 -24.80 -26.76
CA ILE A 848 -4.40 -24.09 -25.49
C ILE A 848 -5.24 -22.84 -25.75
N LYS A 849 -6.36 -22.73 -25.00
CA LYS A 849 -7.23 -21.55 -25.04
C LYS A 849 -6.88 -20.62 -23.90
N ILE A 850 -6.40 -19.44 -24.26
CA ILE A 850 -6.08 -18.40 -23.28
C ILE A 850 -7.38 -17.75 -22.77
N VAL A 851 -7.53 -17.69 -21.45
CA VAL A 851 -8.70 -17.12 -20.76
C VAL A 851 -8.47 -15.64 -20.42
N SER A 852 -7.25 -15.26 -20.02
CA SER A 852 -6.92 -13.87 -19.74
C SER A 852 -5.58 -13.47 -20.36
N GLN A 853 -5.54 -12.32 -20.98
CA GLN A 853 -4.34 -11.76 -21.62
C GLN A 853 -4.09 -10.33 -21.15
N PRO A 854 -2.86 -9.95 -20.81
CA PRO A 854 -2.35 -8.62 -21.05
C PRO A 854 -1.75 -8.49 -22.47
N LEU A 855 -1.57 -9.60 -23.19
CA LEU A 855 -0.78 -9.71 -24.40
C LEU A 855 -1.66 -9.65 -25.64
N SER A 856 -1.45 -8.70 -26.51
CA SER A 856 -2.46 -8.23 -27.45
C SER A 856 -2.35 -8.77 -28.89
N SER A 857 -1.33 -9.56 -29.24
CA SER A 857 -1.21 -10.04 -30.62
C SER A 857 -0.60 -11.43 -30.76
N LEU A 858 -1.24 -12.29 -31.58
CA LEU A 858 -0.57 -13.43 -32.15
C LEU A 858 0.54 -12.91 -33.08
N THR A 859 1.78 -13.38 -32.84
CA THR A 859 2.87 -13.16 -33.76
C THR A 859 2.68 -13.98 -35.06
N GLN A 860 3.35 -13.64 -36.12
CA GLN A 860 3.26 -14.37 -37.38
C GLN A 860 3.63 -15.86 -37.24
N ASP A 861 4.45 -16.20 -36.24
CA ASP A 861 4.94 -17.53 -35.93
C ASP A 861 4.08 -18.29 -34.90
N GLY A 862 2.90 -17.73 -34.54
CA GLY A 862 1.96 -18.39 -33.63
C GLY A 862 2.25 -18.22 -32.13
N GLY A 863 3.21 -17.38 -31.77
CA GLY A 863 3.47 -16.97 -30.37
C GLY A 863 2.56 -15.84 -29.92
N TYR A 864 2.43 -15.68 -28.62
CA TYR A 864 1.74 -14.55 -27.98
C TYR A 864 2.77 -13.52 -27.56
N GLY A 865 2.72 -12.31 -28.13
CA GLY A 865 3.76 -11.33 -27.89
C GLY A 865 3.27 -9.89 -27.72
N TYR A 866 4.12 -9.08 -27.14
CA TYR A 866 3.96 -7.62 -27.05
C TYR A 866 5.31 -6.92 -26.95
N ASN A 867 5.31 -5.64 -27.33
CA ASN A 867 6.45 -4.76 -27.20
C ASN A 867 6.11 -3.65 -26.20
N THR A 868 7.06 -3.31 -25.34
CA THR A 868 6.92 -2.23 -24.36
C THR A 868 8.28 -1.64 -24.01
N TYR A 869 8.30 -0.70 -23.06
CA TYR A 869 9.52 -0.14 -22.50
C TYR A 869 9.67 -0.58 -21.03
N LEU A 870 10.86 -1.06 -20.67
CA LEU A 870 11.22 -1.46 -19.33
C LEU A 870 11.68 -0.23 -18.53
N THR A 871 10.75 0.65 -18.18
CA THR A 871 10.99 1.83 -17.32
C THR A 871 10.92 1.48 -15.82
N ARG A 872 10.26 0.39 -15.50
CA ARG A 872 10.14 -0.24 -14.16
C ARG A 872 10.04 -1.75 -14.33
N ASP A 873 9.99 -2.48 -13.23
CA ASP A 873 9.80 -3.94 -13.30
C ASP A 873 8.51 -4.27 -14.08
N LEU A 874 8.60 -5.30 -14.91
CA LEU A 874 7.50 -5.74 -15.77
C LEU A 874 6.91 -7.04 -15.25
N PHE A 875 5.59 -7.08 -15.12
CA PHE A 875 4.85 -8.28 -14.79
C PHE A 875 3.89 -8.64 -15.91
N SER A 876 3.90 -9.89 -16.31
CA SER A 876 2.96 -10.45 -17.28
C SER A 876 2.33 -11.72 -16.74
N ARG A 877 1.08 -11.94 -17.10
CA ARG A 877 0.32 -13.11 -16.68
C ARG A 877 -0.47 -13.66 -17.86
N ILE A 878 -0.36 -14.95 -18.08
CA ILE A 878 -1.21 -15.69 -19.02
C ILE A 878 -1.89 -16.80 -18.25
N SER A 879 -3.19 -16.94 -18.42
CA SER A 879 -3.97 -18.06 -17.86
C SER A 879 -4.75 -18.79 -18.95
N TRP A 880 -4.86 -20.09 -18.81
CA TRP A 880 -5.57 -20.98 -19.71
C TRP A 880 -6.54 -21.90 -18.98
#